data_347a3f72c349b45f2470eeed24515348
#
_entry.id   347a3f72c349b45f2470eeed24515348
#
_cell.length_a   1.000
_cell.length_b   1.000
_cell.length_c   1.000
_cell.angle_alpha   90.00
_cell.angle_beta   90.00
_cell.angle_gamma   90.00
#
_symmetry.space_group_name_H-M   'P 1'
#
loop_
_entity.id
_entity.type
_entity.pdbx_description
1 polymer ?
#
loop_
_entity_poly.entity_id
_entity_poly.type
_entity_poly.pdbx_seq_one_letter_code
_entity_poly.pdbx_strand_id
1 'polypeptide(L)'
;MRFNLVRVVSFSILLAFLSSCKTGKDVYSWEYDVLYPEESDDFYYDDDEEYMIPVKENFQSSATRHWDLLHTRLDIGFNMEMEYVLGEAELILTPYFYSQNEVVLDAKGMELHGITVNDKEAFFNYDGQQVTILLEDEVSRGENITVVIEYTAKPSELEMNTASDAIEDDRGLYFINARGEDPNKPTQIWTQGEPESNSVWFPTIDKPNERCTQEVLVTVDNRFVTLSNGLLINSKENGDGTRTDYWKQDLPHAPYLFMLSIGDYAVVKDIWRDIDVHYFVEHEYEDNARGIFKNTPEMLSFFSEVLHYDFPWDKYHQVAVRDFVSGAMENTSAVIFGDFVQQTAREQLDGDFEDIVSHELFHHWFGDLVTCESWANIPLNESFATYGEVMWREYKYGADDADFKRLDDRLSYFNEAQEKQVDLIRYDHDLPGDMFDRHSYEKGGAILHMIRAEVGDEAFYTALNKYLVDNAYSDVEIHELRMAFEDVTGRDFMPFFNQWFFASGHPVVEYSISHTYDEYGEPITDLTFTQHASAEDSLLYALSIPYAIYSESSGEYEMSTFYLEDYMDWVFLNGHNDILVDPRGELLVEWDQYTGYNSSQVPMYMNQMENAPWAYARYKAFDKLYFNIYDDDSLNMFYAVGLNDVFHKNRLNVLESMNESLGYATEFDVDLSNLFSSEVLGLVQKLATSDSNYAVQAEALKVLVAVDANAHRAFFTKALSSPSIAVTAEAMMAMADIDLDKALPYAEKEQNTTNYTMLDAVGTIYAQSRDAKYQDYFEHYVSGENGEYQTYYAMYYYSKLLAGLDREAVMRGLDFFEYYLNNANGEYVSNVALGGMDRVVTGLSERQANGELLDWMPEVEARIEAINNAYFGFEEEWAE
;
A
#
# COMPACT_ATOMS: atom_id res chain seq x y z
N MET A 1 -34.29 21.50 0.97
CA MET A 1 -34.11 20.33 0.10
C MET A 1 -32.62 20.27 -0.21
N ARG A 2 -31.87 19.61 0.60
CA ARG A 2 -30.42 19.40 0.38
C ARG A 2 -30.23 17.92 0.12
N PHE A 3 -29.58 17.62 -0.97
CA PHE A 3 -29.28 16.28 -1.42
C PHE A 3 -28.17 15.67 -0.53
N ASN A 4 -28.39 14.44 -0.10
CA ASN A 4 -27.34 13.60 0.46
C ASN A 4 -26.33 13.28 -0.66
N LEU A 5 -25.16 13.88 -0.60
CA LEU A 5 -24.01 13.39 -1.33
C LEU A 5 -23.12 12.67 -0.32
N VAL A 6 -22.93 11.39 -0.58
CA VAL A 6 -22.03 10.50 0.14
C VAL A 6 -20.61 11.07 0.07
N ARG A 7 -20.02 11.28 1.24
CA ARG A 7 -18.58 11.56 1.35
C ARG A 7 -17.81 10.32 0.93
N VAL A 8 -17.12 10.43 -0.18
CA VAL A 8 -15.93 9.63 -0.42
C VAL A 8 -14.81 10.39 0.27
N VAL A 9 -14.27 9.79 1.31
CA VAL A 9 -13.19 10.35 2.11
C VAL A 9 -12.05 10.79 1.21
N SER A 10 -11.52 11.98 1.45
CA SER A 10 -10.38 12.59 0.73
C SER A 10 -9.05 11.86 0.94
N PHE A 11 -9.04 10.53 0.84
CA PHE A 11 -7.84 9.72 0.63
C PHE A 11 -7.74 9.25 -0.82
N SER A 12 -8.67 9.70 -1.68
CA SER A 12 -8.78 9.33 -3.11
C SER A 12 -8.01 10.28 -4.03
N ILE A 13 -6.87 10.78 -3.64
CA ILE A 13 -5.99 11.51 -4.57
C ILE A 13 -4.85 10.62 -5.07
N LEU A 14 -4.70 9.40 -4.60
CA LEU A 14 -3.64 8.52 -5.07
C LEU A 14 -4.09 7.27 -5.85
N LEU A 15 -5.40 7.00 -6.00
CA LEU A 15 -5.84 5.75 -6.66
C LEU A 15 -7.11 5.87 -7.53
N ALA A 16 -7.44 7.05 -8.04
CA ALA A 16 -8.64 7.23 -8.87
C ALA A 16 -8.35 7.67 -10.31
N PHE A 17 -7.46 6.96 -11.01
CA PHE A 17 -7.32 7.10 -12.47
C PHE A 17 -6.95 5.78 -13.15
N LEU A 18 -7.76 4.76 -12.99
CA LEU A 18 -7.80 3.66 -13.95
C LEU A 18 -9.24 3.18 -14.09
N SER A 19 -10.06 3.94 -14.78
CA SER A 19 -11.07 3.45 -15.72
C SER A 19 -11.86 4.62 -16.27
N SER A 20 -11.48 5.07 -17.42
CA SER A 20 -12.30 5.95 -18.21
C SER A 20 -12.74 5.28 -19.48
N CYS A 21 -13.94 5.64 -19.86
CA CYS A 21 -14.54 5.55 -21.18
C CYS A 21 -15.25 4.26 -21.57
N LYS A 22 -16.55 4.26 -21.30
CA LYS A 22 -17.51 4.04 -22.40
C LYS A 22 -18.71 4.96 -22.24
N THR A 23 -18.88 5.79 -23.24
CA THR A 23 -20.03 6.66 -23.46
C THR A 23 -21.28 5.85 -23.77
N GLY A 24 -22.43 6.26 -23.22
CA GLY A 24 -23.73 5.83 -23.75
C GLY A 24 -24.86 6.03 -22.75
N LYS A 25 -25.60 7.10 -22.99
CA LYS A 25 -26.88 7.44 -22.40
C LYS A 25 -27.73 6.25 -21.99
N ASP A 26 -28.31 6.29 -20.78
CA ASP A 26 -29.77 6.44 -20.62
C ASP A 26 -30.11 6.71 -19.15
N VAL A 27 -30.88 7.77 -18.95
CA VAL A 27 -31.45 8.18 -17.68
C VAL A 27 -32.65 7.26 -17.39
N TYR A 28 -32.61 6.52 -16.29
CA TYR A 28 -33.82 5.89 -15.72
C TYR A 28 -34.08 6.43 -14.33
N SER A 29 -35.21 7.08 -14.21
CA SER A 29 -35.86 7.44 -12.96
C SER A 29 -36.44 6.19 -12.30
N TRP A 30 -36.07 5.96 -11.02
CA TRP A 30 -36.74 4.95 -10.20
C TRP A 30 -37.80 5.62 -9.30
N GLU A 31 -39.04 5.39 -9.63
CA GLU A 31 -40.13 5.62 -8.70
C GLU A 31 -40.30 4.34 -7.87
N TYR A 32 -40.27 4.49 -6.55
CA TYR A 32 -40.61 3.40 -5.62
C TYR A 32 -42.12 3.25 -5.51
N ASP A 33 -42.65 2.21 -6.11
CA ASP A 33 -43.95 1.68 -5.76
C ASP A 33 -43.78 0.52 -4.77
N VAL A 34 -44.21 0.76 -3.53
CA VAL A 34 -44.30 -0.28 -2.49
C VAL A 34 -45.58 -1.08 -2.76
N LEU A 35 -45.40 -2.26 -3.34
CA LEU A 35 -46.48 -3.26 -3.42
C LEU A 35 -46.28 -4.32 -2.34
N TYR A 36 -47.21 -4.41 -1.42
CA TYR A 36 -47.34 -5.56 -0.53
C TYR A 36 -47.83 -6.76 -1.35
N PRO A 37 -47.20 -7.95 -1.26
CA PRO A 37 -47.78 -9.14 -1.86
C PRO A 37 -48.92 -9.71 -0.97
N GLU A 38 -50.06 -9.94 -1.58
CA GLU A 38 -51.13 -10.74 -1.01
C GLU A 38 -50.68 -12.20 -0.84
N GLU A 39 -51.09 -12.81 0.27
CA GLU A 39 -50.88 -14.22 0.57
C GLU A 39 -51.51 -15.11 -0.52
N SER A 40 -50.71 -16.01 -1.11
CA SER A 40 -51.23 -17.18 -1.80
C SER A 40 -50.42 -18.40 -1.40
N ASP A 41 -51.07 -19.28 -0.65
CA ASP A 41 -50.66 -20.66 -0.43
C ASP A 41 -50.50 -21.36 -1.76
N ASP A 42 -49.33 -21.91 -2.00
CA ASP A 42 -49.05 -23.19 -2.68
C ASP A 42 -47.55 -23.34 -2.88
N PHE A 43 -46.87 -23.82 -1.85
CA PHE A 43 -45.53 -24.36 -2.01
C PHE A 43 -45.59 -25.78 -2.56
N TYR A 44 -45.35 -25.93 -3.86
CA TYR A 44 -44.89 -27.19 -4.43
C TYR A 44 -43.36 -27.28 -4.25
N TYR A 45 -42.91 -28.20 -3.42
CA TYR A 45 -41.52 -28.65 -3.42
C TYR A 45 -41.31 -29.47 -4.69
N ASP A 46 -40.43 -29.00 -5.58
CA ASP A 46 -39.85 -29.80 -6.65
C ASP A 46 -38.62 -30.49 -6.08
N ASP A 47 -38.74 -31.78 -5.79
CA ASP A 47 -37.74 -32.58 -5.06
C ASP A 47 -36.56 -33.06 -5.95
N ASP A 48 -36.34 -32.50 -7.13
CA ASP A 48 -35.34 -32.96 -8.10
C ASP A 48 -34.32 -31.89 -8.54
N GLU A 49 -34.12 -30.79 -7.81
CA GLU A 49 -32.89 -30.02 -7.97
C GLU A 49 -31.75 -30.73 -7.22
N GLU A 50 -30.97 -31.55 -7.96
CA GLU A 50 -29.62 -31.93 -7.54
C GLU A 50 -28.86 -30.66 -7.14
N TYR A 51 -28.62 -30.51 -5.87
CA TYR A 51 -27.73 -29.47 -5.35
C TYR A 51 -26.34 -29.73 -5.92
N MET A 52 -26.09 -29.25 -7.13
CA MET A 52 -24.76 -29.23 -7.71
C MET A 52 -23.97 -28.23 -6.88
N ILE A 53 -23.13 -28.74 -6.00
CA ILE A 53 -22.05 -27.90 -5.41
C ILE A 53 -21.31 -27.33 -6.61
N PRO A 54 -21.26 -26.00 -6.81
CA PRO A 54 -20.54 -25.41 -7.92
C PRO A 54 -19.09 -25.87 -7.80
N VAL A 55 -18.64 -26.65 -8.76
CA VAL A 55 -17.23 -27.00 -8.90
C VAL A 55 -16.55 -25.73 -9.35
N LYS A 56 -15.72 -25.14 -8.49
CA LYS A 56 -14.87 -24.02 -8.88
C LYS A 56 -13.99 -24.50 -10.04
N GLU A 57 -14.11 -23.87 -11.20
CA GLU A 57 -13.52 -24.37 -12.46
C GLU A 57 -11.98 -24.27 -12.45
N ASN A 58 -11.37 -23.36 -11.65
CA ASN A 58 -9.95 -23.03 -11.63
C ASN A 58 -9.29 -23.35 -10.25
N PHE A 59 -9.47 -24.56 -9.73
CA PHE A 59 -8.86 -24.91 -8.45
C PHE A 59 -7.33 -25.08 -8.60
N GLN A 60 -6.56 -24.19 -7.94
CA GLN A 60 -5.10 -24.20 -7.88
C GLN A 60 -4.63 -24.93 -6.62
N SER A 61 -4.31 -26.22 -6.74
CA SER A 61 -3.76 -26.98 -5.61
C SER A 61 -2.30 -26.63 -5.36
N SER A 62 -1.82 -26.96 -4.15
CA SER A 62 -0.39 -26.93 -3.86
C SER A 62 0.39 -27.78 -4.89
N ALA A 63 1.58 -27.33 -5.26
CA ALA A 63 2.40 -28.01 -6.25
C ALA A 63 2.81 -29.41 -5.74
N THR A 64 2.66 -30.43 -6.60
CA THR A 64 3.12 -31.78 -6.25
C THR A 64 4.63 -31.84 -6.23
N ARG A 65 5.22 -32.22 -5.09
CA ARG A 65 6.66 -32.39 -4.93
C ARG A 65 7.09 -33.76 -5.44
N HIS A 66 7.66 -33.81 -6.62
CA HIS A 66 8.31 -35.00 -7.17
C HIS A 66 9.76 -35.14 -6.70
N TRP A 67 10.41 -33.98 -6.64
CA TRP A 67 11.78 -33.82 -6.16
C TRP A 67 11.78 -32.92 -4.93
N ASP A 68 12.82 -33.07 -4.14
CA ASP A 68 13.23 -32.23 -3.03
C ASP A 68 14.53 -31.56 -3.46
N LEU A 69 14.51 -30.24 -3.67
CA LEU A 69 15.65 -29.42 -4.07
C LEU A 69 16.48 -29.11 -2.82
N LEU A 70 17.61 -29.76 -2.65
CA LEU A 70 18.43 -29.64 -1.45
C LEU A 70 19.34 -28.42 -1.47
N HIS A 71 19.86 -28.06 -2.68
CA HIS A 71 20.85 -27.03 -2.83
C HIS A 71 20.86 -26.47 -4.25
N THR A 72 21.03 -25.14 -4.36
CA THR A 72 21.24 -24.43 -5.61
C THR A 72 22.56 -23.64 -5.55
N ARG A 73 23.44 -23.84 -6.52
CA ARG A 73 24.65 -23.05 -6.71
C ARG A 73 24.63 -22.38 -8.08
N LEU A 74 24.75 -21.07 -8.09
CA LEU A 74 24.77 -20.25 -9.30
C LEU A 74 26.16 -19.66 -9.51
N ASP A 75 26.68 -19.76 -10.72
CA ASP A 75 27.87 -19.04 -11.17
C ASP A 75 27.48 -18.16 -12.35
N ILE A 76 27.38 -16.84 -12.14
CA ILE A 76 26.70 -15.91 -13.03
C ILE A 76 27.51 -14.67 -13.35
N GLY A 77 27.33 -14.17 -14.57
CA GLY A 77 27.82 -12.90 -15.05
C GLY A 77 26.80 -12.23 -15.98
N PHE A 78 27.06 -11.01 -16.41
CA PHE A 78 26.08 -10.20 -17.11
C PHE A 78 26.62 -9.64 -18.42
N ASN A 79 25.78 -9.60 -19.44
CA ASN A 79 25.96 -8.81 -20.63
C ASN A 79 25.09 -7.55 -20.52
N MET A 80 25.67 -6.45 -20.10
CA MET A 80 24.95 -5.18 -19.86
C MET A 80 24.40 -4.56 -21.15
N GLU A 81 25.01 -4.83 -22.33
CA GLU A 81 24.53 -4.26 -23.60
C GLU A 81 23.28 -4.97 -24.12
N MET A 82 23.22 -6.30 -23.88
CA MET A 82 22.08 -7.13 -24.32
C MET A 82 21.06 -7.35 -23.19
N GLU A 83 21.42 -6.99 -21.97
CA GLU A 83 20.64 -7.24 -20.76
C GLU A 83 20.38 -8.74 -20.53
N TYR A 84 21.46 -9.55 -20.63
CA TYR A 84 21.40 -10.99 -20.46
C TYR A 84 22.17 -11.44 -19.21
N VAL A 85 21.68 -12.51 -18.60
CA VAL A 85 22.39 -13.28 -17.57
C VAL A 85 23.08 -14.48 -18.22
N LEU A 86 24.39 -14.62 -18.01
CA LEU A 86 25.18 -15.75 -18.48
C LEU A 86 25.48 -16.63 -17.26
N GLY A 87 24.92 -17.84 -17.20
CA GLY A 87 24.95 -18.62 -15.98
C GLY A 87 25.21 -20.10 -16.14
N GLU A 88 25.75 -20.67 -15.06
CA GLU A 88 25.75 -22.12 -14.76
C GLU A 88 25.00 -22.31 -13.45
N ALA A 89 23.95 -23.14 -13.47
CA ALA A 89 23.20 -23.55 -12.30
C ALA A 89 23.51 -25.00 -11.96
N GLU A 90 24.02 -25.26 -10.76
CA GLU A 90 24.19 -26.59 -10.19
C GLU A 90 23.11 -26.83 -9.15
N LEU A 91 22.26 -27.84 -9.37
CA LEU A 91 21.14 -28.22 -8.54
C LEU A 91 21.36 -29.62 -7.94
N ILE A 92 21.26 -29.75 -6.63
CA ILE A 92 21.30 -31.03 -5.93
C ILE A 92 19.88 -31.41 -5.54
N LEU A 93 19.37 -32.53 -6.08
CA LEU A 93 18.00 -32.98 -5.89
C LEU A 93 17.98 -34.44 -5.37
N THR A 94 16.94 -34.79 -4.63
CA THR A 94 16.58 -36.17 -4.27
C THR A 94 15.10 -36.40 -4.53
N PRO A 95 14.65 -37.60 -4.97
CA PRO A 95 13.22 -37.88 -5.08
C PRO A 95 12.50 -37.67 -3.74
N TYR A 96 11.41 -36.91 -3.74
CA TYR A 96 10.66 -36.62 -2.51
C TYR A 96 10.14 -37.91 -1.84
N PHE A 97 9.48 -38.77 -2.60
CA PHE A 97 9.01 -40.04 -2.09
C PHE A 97 9.13 -41.20 -3.07
N TYR A 98 8.54 -41.11 -4.27
CA TYR A 98 8.59 -42.12 -5.31
C TYR A 98 9.84 -41.97 -6.15
N SER A 99 10.39 -43.08 -6.64
CA SER A 99 11.51 -43.06 -7.59
C SER A 99 11.12 -42.25 -8.83
N GLN A 100 12.09 -41.53 -9.40
CA GLN A 100 11.91 -40.63 -10.54
C GLN A 100 12.84 -41.04 -11.70
N ASN A 101 12.38 -40.86 -12.93
CA ASN A 101 13.15 -41.07 -14.15
C ASN A 101 13.28 -39.82 -15.03
N GLU A 102 12.76 -38.69 -14.56
CA GLU A 102 12.90 -37.37 -15.17
C GLU A 102 12.94 -36.27 -14.11
N VAL A 103 13.54 -35.13 -14.43
CA VAL A 103 13.53 -33.92 -13.63
C VAL A 103 12.86 -32.82 -14.45
N VAL A 104 11.85 -32.17 -13.87
CA VAL A 104 11.18 -31.00 -14.47
C VAL A 104 11.57 -29.77 -13.67
N LEU A 105 12.08 -28.75 -14.35
CA LEU A 105 12.44 -27.46 -13.76
C LEU A 105 11.77 -26.34 -14.54
N ASP A 106 11.39 -25.29 -13.82
CA ASP A 106 10.97 -24.04 -14.42
C ASP A 106 12.18 -23.28 -14.97
N ALA A 107 12.09 -22.76 -16.22
CA ALA A 107 13.17 -22.09 -16.91
C ALA A 107 12.58 -21.20 -18.02
N LYS A 108 12.04 -20.05 -17.63
CA LYS A 108 11.22 -19.20 -18.50
C LYS A 108 12.09 -18.37 -19.46
N GLY A 109 11.86 -18.49 -20.75
CA GLY A 109 12.48 -17.66 -21.78
C GLY A 109 13.99 -17.80 -21.97
N MET A 110 14.64 -18.88 -21.49
CA MET A 110 16.08 -19.04 -21.53
C MET A 110 16.60 -19.71 -22.81
N GLU A 111 17.89 -19.53 -23.10
CA GLU A 111 18.65 -20.40 -24.00
C GLU A 111 19.44 -21.42 -23.18
N LEU A 112 19.17 -22.71 -23.34
CA LEU A 112 19.89 -23.79 -22.66
C LEU A 112 21.02 -24.29 -23.57
N HIS A 113 22.27 -24.24 -23.09
CA HIS A 113 23.45 -24.59 -23.90
C HIS A 113 23.90 -26.05 -23.66
N GLY A 114 23.72 -26.56 -22.45
CA GLY A 114 24.08 -27.93 -22.09
C GLY A 114 23.50 -28.33 -20.74
N ILE A 115 23.17 -29.60 -20.59
CA ILE A 115 22.70 -30.14 -19.32
C ILE A 115 23.46 -31.44 -19.04
N THR A 116 23.99 -31.55 -17.83
CA THR A 116 24.59 -32.79 -17.33
C THR A 116 23.89 -33.26 -16.07
N VAL A 117 23.83 -34.59 -15.87
CA VAL A 117 23.37 -35.22 -14.64
C VAL A 117 24.52 -36.11 -14.14
N ASN A 118 25.01 -35.84 -12.94
CA ASN A 118 26.18 -36.56 -12.36
C ASN A 118 27.37 -36.61 -13.34
N ASP A 119 27.76 -35.45 -13.90
CA ASP A 119 28.84 -35.26 -14.85
C ASP A 119 28.65 -35.90 -16.24
N LYS A 120 27.45 -36.38 -16.59
CA LYS A 120 27.15 -36.96 -17.90
C LYS A 120 26.13 -36.07 -18.64
N GLU A 121 26.33 -35.89 -19.94
CA GLU A 121 25.36 -35.21 -20.82
C GLU A 121 23.98 -35.90 -20.71
N ALA A 122 22.92 -35.13 -20.52
CA ALA A 122 21.56 -35.59 -20.43
C ALA A 122 20.74 -35.17 -21.65
N PHE A 123 19.78 -36.00 -22.04
CA PHE A 123 18.75 -35.58 -22.98
C PHE A 123 17.66 -34.78 -22.27
N PHE A 124 17.22 -33.73 -22.90
CA PHE A 124 16.18 -32.89 -22.37
C PHE A 124 15.21 -32.41 -23.45
N ASN A 125 14.01 -32.05 -23.02
CA ASN A 125 13.04 -31.33 -23.82
C ASN A 125 12.81 -29.97 -23.14
N TYR A 126 12.69 -28.91 -23.92
CA TYR A 126 12.46 -27.56 -23.43
C TYR A 126 11.37 -26.90 -24.29
N ASP A 127 10.34 -26.35 -23.67
CA ASP A 127 9.20 -25.72 -24.34
C ASP A 127 9.21 -24.17 -24.27
N GLY A 128 10.26 -23.60 -23.65
CA GLY A 128 10.39 -22.17 -23.43
C GLY A 128 9.90 -21.73 -22.03
N GLN A 129 9.25 -22.61 -21.28
CA GLN A 129 8.80 -22.38 -19.90
C GLN A 129 9.41 -23.38 -18.94
N GLN A 130 9.43 -24.66 -19.31
CA GLN A 130 9.94 -25.74 -18.49
C GLN A 130 10.92 -26.61 -19.27
N VAL A 131 11.94 -27.09 -18.55
CA VAL A 131 12.87 -28.10 -19.05
C VAL A 131 12.61 -29.44 -18.38
N THR A 132 12.37 -30.49 -19.20
CA THR A 132 12.24 -31.87 -18.75
C THR A 132 13.53 -32.62 -19.10
N ILE A 133 14.28 -33.02 -18.10
CA ILE A 133 15.56 -33.74 -18.20
C ILE A 133 15.31 -35.22 -18.01
N LEU A 134 15.70 -36.05 -19.00
CA LEU A 134 15.50 -37.48 -18.97
C LEU A 134 16.69 -38.17 -18.30
N LEU A 135 16.44 -38.97 -17.27
CA LEU A 135 17.48 -39.69 -16.53
C LEU A 135 17.80 -41.06 -17.24
N GLU A 136 19.07 -41.42 -17.23
CA GLU A 136 19.49 -42.73 -17.78
C GLU A 136 18.96 -43.90 -16.94
N ASP A 137 18.97 -43.74 -15.62
CA ASP A 137 18.49 -44.73 -14.65
C ASP A 137 17.46 -44.05 -13.73
N GLU A 138 16.52 -44.83 -13.23
CA GLU A 138 15.56 -44.43 -12.21
C GLU A 138 16.30 -44.16 -10.89
N VAL A 139 16.03 -42.98 -10.29
CA VAL A 139 16.63 -42.52 -9.01
C VAL A 139 15.65 -42.80 -7.89
N SER A 140 16.12 -43.46 -6.84
CA SER A 140 15.27 -43.81 -5.69
C SER A 140 15.38 -42.80 -4.57
N ARG A 141 14.37 -42.76 -3.69
CA ARG A 141 14.35 -41.90 -2.51
C ARG A 141 15.64 -42.04 -1.68
N GLY A 142 16.26 -40.93 -1.35
CA GLY A 142 17.49 -40.83 -0.58
C GLY A 142 18.77 -41.00 -1.43
N GLU A 143 18.64 -41.11 -2.75
CA GLU A 143 19.76 -41.00 -3.69
C GLU A 143 19.77 -39.59 -4.23
N ASN A 144 20.90 -38.89 -4.14
CA ASN A 144 21.03 -37.54 -4.64
C ASN A 144 21.57 -37.55 -6.06
N ILE A 145 21.10 -36.63 -6.89
CA ILE A 145 21.67 -36.33 -8.19
C ILE A 145 22.13 -34.87 -8.22
N THR A 146 23.13 -34.58 -9.04
CA THR A 146 23.58 -33.26 -9.36
C THR A 146 23.23 -32.94 -10.80
N VAL A 147 22.42 -31.94 -11.02
CA VAL A 147 22.05 -31.41 -12.35
C VAL A 147 22.81 -30.11 -12.56
N VAL A 148 23.57 -30.01 -13.66
CA VAL A 148 24.27 -28.77 -14.04
C VAL A 148 23.73 -28.32 -15.38
N ILE A 149 23.34 -27.03 -15.45
CA ILE A 149 22.72 -26.39 -16.61
C ILE A 149 23.51 -25.16 -16.98
N GLU A 150 24.08 -25.16 -18.21
CA GLU A 150 24.65 -23.94 -18.80
C GLU A 150 23.54 -23.20 -19.58
N TYR A 151 23.36 -21.92 -19.30
CA TYR A 151 22.24 -21.16 -19.87
C TYR A 151 22.57 -19.68 -20.12
N THR A 152 21.73 -19.05 -20.94
CA THR A 152 21.61 -17.60 -21.07
C THR A 152 20.16 -17.21 -20.80
N ALA A 153 19.92 -16.44 -19.75
CA ALA A 153 18.60 -15.88 -19.48
C ALA A 153 18.47 -14.47 -20.11
N LYS A 154 17.26 -14.16 -20.55
CA LYS A 154 16.93 -12.92 -21.31
C LYS A 154 15.71 -12.22 -20.73
N PRO A 155 15.79 -11.75 -19.47
CA PRO A 155 14.64 -11.20 -18.78
C PRO A 155 14.00 -10.02 -19.52
N SER A 156 14.79 -9.13 -20.12
CA SER A 156 14.28 -7.96 -20.86
C SER A 156 13.57 -8.31 -22.20
N GLU A 157 13.71 -9.54 -22.70
CA GLU A 157 13.00 -10.01 -23.92
C GLU A 157 11.69 -10.73 -23.59
N LEU A 158 11.39 -10.99 -22.31
CA LEU A 158 10.17 -11.67 -21.91
C LEU A 158 8.97 -10.72 -22.02
N GLU A 159 7.88 -11.21 -22.65
CA GLU A 159 6.62 -10.48 -22.64
C GLU A 159 6.00 -10.58 -21.24
N MET A 160 5.61 -9.45 -20.67
CA MET A 160 4.94 -9.39 -19.36
C MET A 160 3.56 -10.03 -19.46
N ASN A 161 3.21 -10.89 -18.50
CA ASN A 161 1.92 -11.58 -18.47
C ASN A 161 1.11 -11.28 -17.22
N THR A 162 1.67 -10.58 -16.25
CA THR A 162 1.00 -10.31 -14.98
C THR A 162 1.20 -8.87 -14.59
N ALA A 163 0.11 -8.19 -14.28
CA ALA A 163 0.11 -7.06 -13.40
C ALA A 163 -0.82 -7.40 -12.25
N SER A 164 -0.35 -7.39 -11.02
CA SER A 164 -1.18 -7.27 -9.84
C SER A 164 -1.05 -5.87 -9.29
N ASP A 165 -1.94 -5.47 -8.38
CA ASP A 165 -1.85 -4.16 -7.73
C ASP A 165 -0.60 -4.01 -6.87
N ALA A 166 0.05 -5.11 -6.47
CA ALA A 166 1.23 -5.12 -5.62
C ALA A 166 2.53 -5.37 -6.40
N ILE A 167 2.51 -6.14 -7.50
CA ILE A 167 3.68 -6.49 -8.32
C ILE A 167 3.36 -6.20 -9.78
N GLU A 168 4.01 -5.19 -10.33
CA GLU A 168 3.67 -4.65 -11.66
C GLU A 168 4.31 -5.41 -12.83
N ASP A 169 5.35 -6.24 -12.58
CA ASP A 169 6.17 -6.88 -13.61
C ASP A 169 6.73 -8.23 -13.12
N ASP A 170 6.79 -9.25 -13.99
CA ASP A 170 7.18 -10.62 -13.69
C ASP A 170 8.49 -11.08 -14.34
N ARG A 171 9.37 -10.16 -14.78
CA ARG A 171 10.64 -10.48 -15.45
C ARG A 171 11.72 -11.07 -14.53
N GLY A 172 11.53 -11.06 -13.23
CA GLY A 172 12.41 -11.71 -12.25
C GLY A 172 13.75 -11.04 -12.02
N LEU A 173 14.44 -10.53 -13.05
CA LEU A 173 15.69 -9.78 -12.95
C LEU A 173 15.66 -8.57 -13.87
N TYR A 174 16.08 -7.44 -13.37
CA TYR A 174 15.94 -6.13 -14.00
C TYR A 174 17.29 -5.45 -14.18
N PHE A 175 17.49 -4.87 -15.37
CA PHE A 175 18.65 -4.07 -15.73
C PHE A 175 18.26 -2.60 -15.78
N ILE A 176 18.71 -1.84 -14.81
CA ILE A 176 18.41 -0.41 -14.70
C ILE A 176 19.56 0.39 -15.28
N ASN A 177 19.28 1.24 -16.25
CA ASN A 177 20.27 2.06 -16.93
C ASN A 177 21.57 1.30 -17.27
N ALA A 178 21.42 0.08 -17.80
CA ALA A 178 22.50 -0.86 -18.03
C ALA A 178 23.63 -0.29 -18.92
N ARG A 179 23.26 0.55 -19.90
CA ARG A 179 24.17 1.18 -20.84
C ARG A 179 24.72 2.52 -20.36
N GLY A 180 24.21 3.03 -19.24
CA GLY A 180 24.58 4.35 -18.70
C GLY A 180 24.17 5.51 -19.61
N GLU A 181 23.05 5.37 -20.31
CA GLU A 181 22.54 6.37 -21.25
C GLU A 181 21.94 7.57 -20.51
N ASP A 182 21.35 7.32 -19.34
CA ASP A 182 20.89 8.37 -18.44
C ASP A 182 21.96 8.74 -17.40
N PRO A 183 22.50 9.97 -17.45
CA PRO A 183 23.51 10.42 -16.49
C PRO A 183 22.94 10.67 -15.07
N ASN A 184 21.62 10.75 -14.90
CA ASN A 184 20.94 11.03 -13.63
C ASN A 184 20.48 9.77 -12.92
N LYS A 185 20.54 8.61 -13.59
CA LYS A 185 20.09 7.33 -13.08
C LYS A 185 21.26 6.39 -12.85
N PRO A 186 21.41 5.76 -11.67
CA PRO A 186 22.47 4.81 -11.44
C PRO A 186 22.27 3.55 -12.30
N THR A 187 23.40 2.90 -12.66
CA THR A 187 23.34 1.56 -13.24
C THR A 187 23.15 0.55 -12.11
N GLN A 188 22.07 -0.21 -12.18
CA GLN A 188 21.75 -1.26 -11.19
C GLN A 188 21.29 -2.55 -11.88
N ILE A 189 21.42 -3.67 -11.18
CA ILE A 189 20.72 -4.93 -11.45
C ILE A 189 20.09 -5.35 -10.12
N TRP A 190 18.82 -5.74 -10.15
CA TRP A 190 18.14 -6.28 -9.00
C TRP A 190 17.09 -7.31 -9.41
N THR A 191 16.59 -8.09 -8.44
CA THR A 191 15.65 -9.19 -8.68
C THR A 191 14.36 -8.99 -7.91
N GLN A 192 13.25 -9.47 -8.49
CA GLN A 192 11.96 -9.71 -7.84
C GLN A 192 11.53 -11.13 -8.17
N GLY A 193 11.58 -12.03 -7.18
CA GLY A 193 11.32 -13.46 -7.39
C GLY A 193 9.86 -13.85 -7.19
N GLU A 194 9.14 -13.13 -6.34
CA GLU A 194 7.75 -13.40 -6.02
C GLU A 194 6.81 -12.94 -7.16
N PRO A 195 5.75 -13.72 -7.46
CA PRO A 195 5.47 -15.05 -6.88
C PRO A 195 6.31 -16.19 -7.45
N GLU A 196 6.56 -16.29 -8.74
CA GLU A 196 7.28 -17.37 -9.43
C GLU A 196 8.16 -16.83 -10.55
N SER A 197 8.90 -15.74 -10.32
CA SER A 197 9.65 -15.01 -11.34
C SER A 197 11.16 -15.30 -11.31
N ASN A 198 11.67 -15.99 -10.30
CA ASN A 198 13.09 -16.36 -10.26
C ASN A 198 13.49 -17.37 -11.36
N SER A 199 12.57 -18.19 -11.84
CA SER A 199 12.77 -19.07 -12.98
C SER A 199 12.99 -18.35 -14.32
N VAL A 200 12.88 -17.03 -14.38
CA VAL A 200 13.25 -16.20 -15.55
C VAL A 200 14.76 -16.00 -15.64
N TRP A 201 15.48 -15.95 -14.50
CA TRP A 201 16.92 -15.68 -14.54
C TRP A 201 17.81 -16.85 -14.12
N PHE A 202 17.27 -17.92 -13.48
CA PHE A 202 17.95 -19.20 -13.31
C PHE A 202 16.96 -20.37 -13.29
N PRO A 203 17.31 -21.57 -13.80
CA PRO A 203 16.42 -22.72 -13.76
C PRO A 203 16.29 -23.26 -12.33
N THR A 204 15.05 -23.53 -11.89
CA THR A 204 14.74 -23.98 -10.51
C THR A 204 13.39 -24.71 -10.44
N ILE A 205 12.99 -25.14 -9.26
CA ILE A 205 11.58 -25.47 -8.92
C ILE A 205 11.00 -24.22 -8.26
N ASP A 206 10.30 -23.39 -9.06
CA ASP A 206 9.86 -22.06 -8.64
C ASP A 206 8.49 -22.14 -7.96
N LYS A 207 8.45 -22.77 -6.78
CA LYS A 207 7.23 -22.98 -5.99
C LYS A 207 7.47 -22.64 -4.52
N PRO A 208 6.47 -22.06 -3.81
CA PRO A 208 6.63 -21.63 -2.42
C PRO A 208 6.82 -22.82 -1.44
N ASN A 209 6.33 -24.02 -1.80
CA ASN A 209 6.52 -25.22 -0.99
C ASN A 209 7.85 -25.96 -1.25
N GLU A 210 8.78 -25.36 -1.98
CA GLU A 210 10.14 -25.87 -2.14
C GLU A 210 11.12 -25.05 -1.28
N ARG A 211 12.14 -25.68 -0.75
CA ARG A 211 13.16 -25.02 0.09
C ARG A 211 14.53 -25.60 -0.14
N CYS A 212 15.52 -24.74 -0.32
CA CYS A 212 16.91 -25.19 -0.49
C CYS A 212 17.92 -24.22 0.11
N THR A 213 19.15 -24.69 0.28
CA THR A 213 20.30 -23.81 0.58
C THR A 213 20.85 -23.21 -0.71
N GLN A 214 21.57 -22.10 -0.60
CA GLN A 214 21.99 -21.30 -1.76
C GLN A 214 23.48 -20.94 -1.72
N GLU A 215 24.12 -21.01 -2.88
CA GLU A 215 25.42 -20.38 -3.15
C GLU A 215 25.34 -19.55 -4.44
N VAL A 216 25.86 -18.32 -4.43
CA VAL A 216 25.94 -17.46 -5.61
C VAL A 216 27.35 -16.94 -5.78
N LEU A 217 27.96 -17.25 -6.92
CA LEU A 217 29.20 -16.65 -7.41
C LEU A 217 28.82 -15.65 -8.48
N VAL A 218 28.93 -14.37 -8.17
CA VAL A 218 28.54 -13.29 -9.08
C VAL A 218 29.75 -12.51 -9.56
N THR A 219 29.97 -12.48 -10.87
CA THR A 219 31.09 -11.76 -11.50
C THR A 219 30.63 -10.42 -12.03
N VAL A 220 31.21 -9.34 -11.50
CA VAL A 220 30.84 -7.93 -11.78
C VAL A 220 32.06 -7.05 -12.02
N ASP A 221 31.86 -5.88 -12.64
CA ASP A 221 32.83 -4.80 -12.67
C ASP A 221 33.20 -4.35 -11.24
N ASN A 222 34.47 -4.09 -10.98
CA ASN A 222 35.01 -3.73 -9.66
C ASN A 222 34.37 -2.47 -9.04
N ARG A 223 33.71 -1.63 -9.83
CA ARG A 223 33.02 -0.42 -9.35
C ARG A 223 31.73 -0.71 -8.60
N PHE A 224 31.08 -1.85 -8.88
CA PHE A 224 29.79 -2.17 -8.28
C PHE A 224 29.93 -2.86 -6.93
N VAL A 225 28.98 -2.66 -6.07
CA VAL A 225 28.76 -3.43 -4.85
C VAL A 225 27.71 -4.50 -5.16
N THR A 226 27.85 -5.69 -4.58
CA THR A 226 26.88 -6.77 -4.69
C THR A 226 26.21 -7.04 -3.36
N LEU A 227 24.97 -7.47 -3.38
CA LEU A 227 24.22 -7.99 -2.25
C LEU A 227 23.43 -9.22 -2.71
N SER A 228 23.45 -10.28 -1.87
CA SER A 228 22.60 -11.47 -2.03
C SER A 228 22.27 -12.06 -0.66
N ASN A 229 21.45 -13.11 -0.63
CA ASN A 229 21.08 -13.82 0.59
C ASN A 229 22.32 -14.39 1.31
N GLY A 230 22.22 -14.57 2.62
CA GLY A 230 23.29 -15.16 3.45
C GLY A 230 24.52 -14.26 3.56
N LEU A 231 25.70 -14.87 3.76
CA LEU A 231 26.94 -14.15 4.04
C LEU A 231 27.83 -14.04 2.81
N LEU A 232 28.55 -12.91 2.67
CA LEU A 232 29.64 -12.77 1.71
C LEU A 232 30.87 -13.53 2.23
N ILE A 233 31.14 -14.69 1.66
CA ILE A 233 32.21 -15.60 2.08
C ILE A 233 33.56 -15.13 1.55
N ASN A 234 33.59 -14.65 0.30
CA ASN A 234 34.83 -14.25 -0.36
C ASN A 234 34.54 -13.25 -1.48
N SER A 235 35.55 -12.41 -1.78
CA SER A 235 35.55 -11.52 -2.92
C SER A 235 36.92 -11.62 -3.60
N LYS A 236 36.96 -12.01 -4.86
CA LYS A 236 38.17 -12.33 -5.59
C LYS A 236 38.30 -11.48 -6.85
N GLU A 237 39.34 -10.67 -6.92
CA GLU A 237 39.74 -9.93 -8.12
C GLU A 237 40.17 -10.88 -9.26
N ASN A 238 39.68 -10.67 -10.48
CA ASN A 238 39.97 -11.51 -11.66
C ASN A 238 41.16 -10.99 -12.49
N GLY A 239 41.54 -9.72 -12.27
CA GLY A 239 42.74 -9.11 -12.94
C GLY A 239 42.41 -8.47 -14.29
N ASP A 240 41.18 -8.46 -14.73
CA ASP A 240 40.68 -7.85 -15.97
C ASP A 240 39.75 -6.64 -15.71
N GLY A 241 39.66 -6.19 -14.48
CA GLY A 241 38.76 -5.12 -14.05
C GLY A 241 37.43 -5.63 -13.43
N THR A 242 37.27 -6.94 -13.38
CA THR A 242 36.16 -7.59 -12.71
C THR A 242 36.58 -8.28 -11.42
N ARG A 243 35.58 -8.61 -10.58
CA ARG A 243 35.76 -9.52 -9.46
C ARG A 243 34.61 -10.49 -9.39
N THR A 244 34.82 -11.60 -8.68
CA THR A 244 33.78 -12.58 -8.35
C THR A 244 33.53 -12.55 -6.85
N ASP A 245 32.32 -12.19 -6.45
CA ASP A 245 31.83 -12.24 -5.07
C ASP A 245 31.11 -13.56 -4.84
N TYR A 246 31.42 -14.23 -3.73
CA TYR A 246 30.83 -15.50 -3.33
C TYR A 246 29.94 -15.31 -2.11
N TRP A 247 28.64 -15.43 -2.32
CA TRP A 247 27.60 -15.37 -1.31
C TRP A 247 27.11 -16.78 -0.96
N LYS A 248 26.71 -16.99 0.30
CA LYS A 248 26.23 -18.30 0.76
C LYS A 248 25.14 -18.16 1.81
N GLN A 249 24.02 -18.84 1.60
CA GLN A 249 22.91 -19.02 2.52
C GLN A 249 22.85 -20.48 2.95
N ASP A 250 23.26 -20.76 4.20
CA ASP A 250 23.34 -22.13 4.75
C ASP A 250 22.01 -22.65 5.31
N LEU A 251 21.06 -21.75 5.59
CA LEU A 251 19.73 -22.10 6.07
C LEU A 251 18.76 -22.19 4.88
N PRO A 252 17.92 -23.25 4.80
CA PRO A 252 17.05 -23.43 3.66
C PRO A 252 15.90 -22.39 3.64
N HIS A 253 15.61 -21.87 2.47
CA HIS A 253 14.54 -20.93 2.22
C HIS A 253 13.89 -21.19 0.84
N ALA A 254 12.72 -20.61 0.60
CA ALA A 254 12.00 -20.83 -0.65
C ALA A 254 12.71 -20.18 -1.85
N PRO A 255 12.66 -20.77 -3.06
CA PRO A 255 13.31 -20.23 -4.24
C PRO A 255 12.89 -18.82 -4.62
N TYR A 256 11.65 -18.41 -4.39
CA TYR A 256 11.18 -17.04 -4.70
C TYR A 256 11.92 -15.95 -3.89
N LEU A 257 12.50 -16.32 -2.75
CA LEU A 257 13.27 -15.43 -1.87
C LEU A 257 14.73 -15.24 -2.31
N PHE A 258 15.19 -15.92 -3.37
CA PHE A 258 16.53 -15.72 -3.92
C PHE A 258 16.63 -14.32 -4.51
N MET A 259 17.64 -13.59 -4.06
CA MET A 259 17.81 -12.21 -4.50
C MET A 259 19.23 -11.89 -4.92
N LEU A 260 19.33 -10.89 -5.77
CA LEU A 260 20.56 -10.24 -6.15
C LEU A 260 20.33 -8.74 -6.32
N SER A 261 21.21 -7.93 -5.76
CA SER A 261 21.29 -6.51 -6.07
C SER A 261 22.73 -6.11 -6.36
N ILE A 262 22.95 -5.38 -7.45
CA ILE A 262 24.23 -4.91 -7.93
C ILE A 262 24.10 -3.44 -8.28
N GLY A 263 25.01 -2.60 -7.76
CA GLY A 263 24.98 -1.17 -8.05
C GLY A 263 26.15 -0.43 -7.42
N ASP A 264 26.25 0.85 -7.72
CA ASP A 264 27.21 1.74 -7.07
C ASP A 264 26.57 2.32 -5.79
N TYR A 265 26.51 1.49 -4.73
CA TYR A 265 25.88 1.83 -3.46
C TYR A 265 26.87 2.38 -2.43
N ALA A 266 26.46 3.36 -1.66
CA ALA A 266 27.03 3.64 -0.36
C ALA A 266 26.51 2.59 0.65
N VAL A 267 27.44 1.95 1.38
CA VAL A 267 27.12 0.91 2.37
C VAL A 267 27.34 1.44 3.77
N VAL A 268 26.25 1.73 4.46
CA VAL A 268 26.27 2.20 5.85
C VAL A 268 26.14 1.02 6.80
N LYS A 269 27.19 0.76 7.56
CA LYS A 269 27.28 -0.40 8.45
C LYS A 269 26.64 -0.14 9.80
N ASP A 270 25.79 -1.08 10.22
CA ASP A 270 25.21 -1.14 11.54
C ASP A 270 25.25 -2.58 12.06
N ILE A 271 24.86 -2.77 13.31
CA ILE A 271 24.90 -4.08 13.97
C ILE A 271 23.75 -4.19 14.98
N TRP A 272 23.17 -5.36 15.07
CA TRP A 272 22.26 -5.74 16.13
C TRP A 272 22.74 -7.04 16.79
N ARG A 273 23.03 -6.99 18.10
CA ARG A 273 23.74 -8.07 18.81
C ARG A 273 25.04 -8.42 18.09
N ASP A 274 25.15 -9.62 17.50
CA ASP A 274 26.26 -10.13 16.71
C ASP A 274 25.93 -10.28 15.22
N ILE A 275 24.78 -9.74 14.77
CA ILE A 275 24.28 -9.80 13.40
C ILE A 275 24.55 -8.46 12.70
N ASP A 276 25.14 -8.53 11.51
CA ASP A 276 25.36 -7.35 10.67
C ASP A 276 24.03 -6.84 10.11
N VAL A 277 23.79 -5.53 10.31
CA VAL A 277 22.62 -4.81 9.78
C VAL A 277 23.13 -3.66 8.91
N HIS A 278 23.21 -3.88 7.60
CA HIS A 278 23.80 -2.88 6.69
C HIS A 278 22.71 -2.26 5.80
N TYR A 279 22.91 -0.98 5.47
CA TYR A 279 22.01 -0.20 4.61
C TYR A 279 22.74 0.16 3.33
N PHE A 280 22.16 -0.21 2.18
CA PHE A 280 22.68 0.07 0.85
C PHE A 280 21.79 1.13 0.21
N VAL A 281 22.34 2.31 0.03
CA VAL A 281 21.61 3.48 -0.49
C VAL A 281 22.43 4.16 -1.57
N GLU A 282 21.82 5.05 -2.34
CA GLU A 282 22.57 5.91 -3.24
C GLU A 282 23.48 6.87 -2.44
N HIS A 283 24.64 7.26 -3.03
CA HIS A 283 25.65 8.07 -2.36
C HIS A 283 25.13 9.39 -1.78
N GLU A 284 24.10 9.99 -2.40
CA GLU A 284 23.48 11.21 -1.91
C GLU A 284 22.72 11.03 -0.59
N TYR A 285 22.30 9.79 -0.28
CA TYR A 285 21.60 9.44 0.96
C TYR A 285 22.50 8.79 2.01
N GLU A 286 23.81 8.65 1.79
CA GLU A 286 24.75 8.00 2.73
C GLU A 286 24.63 8.58 4.14
N ASP A 287 24.64 9.90 4.26
CA ASP A 287 24.52 10.59 5.55
C ASP A 287 23.13 10.42 6.22
N ASN A 288 22.12 10.07 5.44
CA ASN A 288 20.72 9.92 5.89
C ASN A 288 20.32 8.47 6.17
N ALA A 289 21.07 7.48 5.67
CA ALA A 289 20.71 6.06 5.73
C ALA A 289 20.35 5.58 7.15
N ARG A 290 21.12 6.01 8.16
CA ARG A 290 20.79 5.70 9.57
C ARG A 290 19.53 6.39 10.06
N GLY A 291 19.09 7.48 9.44
CA GLY A 291 17.82 8.13 9.73
C GLY A 291 16.65 7.38 9.11
N ILE A 292 16.82 6.92 7.87
CA ILE A 292 15.82 6.14 7.11
C ILE A 292 15.49 4.83 7.85
N PHE A 293 16.54 4.07 8.22
CA PHE A 293 16.41 2.76 8.86
C PHE A 293 16.68 2.79 10.39
N LYS A 294 16.41 3.94 11.03
CA LYS A 294 16.78 4.23 12.44
C LYS A 294 16.29 3.19 13.45
N ASN A 295 15.14 2.58 13.21
CA ASN A 295 14.44 1.70 14.11
C ASN A 295 14.67 0.20 13.82
N THR A 296 15.33 -0.18 12.73
CA THR A 296 15.57 -1.59 12.37
C THR A 296 16.18 -2.41 13.50
N PRO A 297 17.24 -1.97 14.21
CA PRO A 297 17.78 -2.74 15.34
C PRO A 297 16.81 -2.87 16.53
N GLU A 298 15.95 -1.89 16.74
CA GLU A 298 14.92 -1.94 17.78
C GLU A 298 13.77 -2.88 17.38
N MET A 299 13.36 -2.87 16.11
CA MET A 299 12.36 -3.79 15.54
C MET A 299 12.83 -5.25 15.66
N LEU A 300 14.08 -5.54 15.31
CA LEU A 300 14.70 -6.86 15.50
C LEU A 300 14.62 -7.34 16.96
N SER A 301 14.87 -6.44 17.91
CA SER A 301 14.75 -6.73 19.33
C SER A 301 13.30 -7.01 19.73
N PHE A 302 12.40 -6.11 19.34
CA PHE A 302 10.99 -6.19 19.69
C PHE A 302 10.33 -7.47 19.16
N PHE A 303 10.48 -7.78 17.87
CA PHE A 303 9.86 -8.96 17.29
C PHE A 303 10.47 -10.26 17.85
N SER A 304 11.79 -10.32 18.05
CA SER A 304 12.42 -11.47 18.69
C SER A 304 11.88 -11.70 20.10
N GLU A 305 11.67 -10.63 20.88
CA GLU A 305 11.18 -10.71 22.26
C GLU A 305 9.71 -11.11 22.32
N VAL A 306 8.84 -10.46 21.53
CA VAL A 306 7.39 -10.70 21.59
C VAL A 306 7.00 -12.07 21.02
N LEU A 307 7.69 -12.55 20.00
CA LEU A 307 7.50 -13.88 19.43
C LEU A 307 8.18 -15.00 20.25
N HIS A 308 9.01 -14.66 21.22
CA HIS A 308 9.86 -15.61 21.93
C HIS A 308 10.67 -16.52 21.00
N TYR A 309 11.04 -16.00 19.83
CA TYR A 309 11.83 -16.66 18.80
C TYR A 309 12.85 -15.66 18.26
N ASP A 310 14.14 -15.92 18.53
CA ASP A 310 15.21 -15.03 18.05
C ASP A 310 15.22 -14.95 16.54
N PHE A 311 15.66 -13.81 15.98
CA PHE A 311 15.82 -13.63 14.54
C PHE A 311 16.64 -14.79 13.96
N PRO A 312 16.12 -15.53 12.95
CA PRO A 312 16.65 -16.83 12.58
C PRO A 312 17.81 -16.80 11.55
N TRP A 313 18.15 -15.61 11.00
CA TRP A 313 19.08 -15.49 9.87
C TRP A 313 20.42 -14.90 10.28
N ASP A 314 21.47 -15.13 9.44
CA ASP A 314 22.86 -14.76 9.78
C ASP A 314 23.15 -13.25 9.63
N LYS A 315 22.33 -12.50 8.90
CA LYS A 315 22.42 -11.05 8.73
C LYS A 315 21.06 -10.46 8.43
N TYR A 316 20.93 -9.13 8.48
CA TYR A 316 19.78 -8.40 7.97
C TYR A 316 20.26 -7.15 7.22
N HIS A 317 20.25 -7.22 5.90
CA HIS A 317 20.66 -6.10 5.03
C HIS A 317 19.46 -5.53 4.30
N GLN A 318 19.49 -4.22 4.05
CA GLN A 318 18.42 -3.47 3.41
C GLN A 318 19.01 -2.66 2.26
N VAL A 319 18.43 -2.78 1.06
CA VAL A 319 18.86 -2.04 -0.13
C VAL A 319 17.70 -1.28 -0.75
N ALA A 320 17.92 -0.02 -1.12
CA ALA A 320 16.98 0.77 -1.91
C ALA A 320 17.41 0.76 -3.38
N VAL A 321 16.49 0.45 -4.30
CA VAL A 321 16.76 0.32 -5.73
C VAL A 321 15.83 1.19 -6.55
N ARG A 322 16.28 1.62 -7.72
CA ARG A 322 15.49 2.42 -8.67
C ARG A 322 14.51 1.54 -9.43
N ASP A 323 13.35 2.11 -9.75
CA ASP A 323 12.30 1.51 -10.57
C ASP A 323 11.84 0.13 -10.05
N PHE A 324 11.79 -0.04 -8.75
CA PHE A 324 11.35 -1.31 -8.19
C PHE A 324 9.87 -1.56 -8.53
N VAL A 325 9.55 -2.76 -8.95
CA VAL A 325 8.22 -3.16 -9.47
C VAL A 325 7.19 -3.47 -8.39
N SER A 326 7.55 -3.22 -7.13
CA SER A 326 6.69 -3.36 -5.95
C SER A 326 7.07 -2.30 -4.92
N GLY A 327 6.42 -2.28 -3.74
CA GLY A 327 6.83 -1.43 -2.62
C GLY A 327 8.15 -1.86 -2.02
N ALA A 328 8.23 -3.13 -1.61
CA ALA A 328 9.42 -3.78 -1.09
C ALA A 328 9.33 -5.30 -1.28
N MET A 329 10.34 -6.06 -0.82
CA MET A 329 10.40 -7.51 -0.92
C MET A 329 11.27 -8.08 0.20
N GLU A 330 10.75 -9.06 0.90
CA GLU A 330 11.29 -9.68 2.09
C GLU A 330 12.47 -10.63 1.86
N ASN A 331 13.07 -10.67 0.70
CA ASN A 331 14.13 -11.62 0.37
C ASN A 331 15.03 -11.97 1.54
N THR A 332 15.10 -13.23 1.88
CA THR A 332 15.71 -13.74 3.11
C THR A 332 17.06 -13.09 3.42
N SER A 333 17.17 -12.42 4.55
CA SER A 333 18.36 -11.71 5.05
C SER A 333 18.83 -10.49 4.23
N ALA A 334 18.16 -10.12 3.12
CA ALA A 334 18.58 -9.09 2.19
C ALA A 334 17.37 -8.42 1.50
N VAL A 335 16.67 -7.57 2.23
CA VAL A 335 15.42 -6.91 1.82
C VAL A 335 15.67 -5.85 0.77
N ILE A 336 14.82 -5.81 -0.26
CA ILE A 336 14.79 -4.75 -1.28
C ILE A 336 13.64 -3.79 -0.98
N PHE A 337 13.90 -2.50 -1.13
CA PHE A 337 12.91 -1.42 -1.11
C PHE A 337 12.99 -0.61 -2.41
N GLY A 338 11.88 -0.05 -2.84
CA GLY A 338 11.88 0.99 -3.86
C GLY A 338 12.63 2.24 -3.39
N ASP A 339 13.09 3.04 -4.32
CA ASP A 339 13.90 4.25 -4.04
C ASP A 339 13.15 5.34 -3.27
N PHE A 340 11.81 5.25 -3.18
CA PHE A 340 10.98 6.17 -2.40
C PHE A 340 11.32 6.18 -0.90
N VAL A 341 11.92 5.10 -0.35
CA VAL A 341 12.36 5.09 1.06
C VAL A 341 13.57 5.97 1.30
N GLN A 342 14.29 6.34 0.25
CA GLN A 342 15.45 7.23 0.35
C GLN A 342 15.01 8.66 0.61
N GLN A 343 15.16 9.10 1.84
CA GLN A 343 14.71 10.40 2.32
C GLN A 343 15.88 11.20 2.91
N THR A 344 15.89 12.50 2.64
CA THR A 344 16.70 13.45 3.36
C THR A 344 16.21 13.62 4.80
N ALA A 345 17.05 14.12 5.70
CA ALA A 345 16.64 14.42 7.07
C ALA A 345 15.50 15.44 7.16
N ARG A 346 15.30 16.25 6.13
CA ARG A 346 14.19 17.20 6.05
C ARG A 346 12.87 16.51 5.72
N GLU A 347 12.89 15.57 4.78
CA GLU A 347 11.72 14.76 4.39
C GLU A 347 11.23 13.88 5.53
N GLN A 348 12.14 13.30 6.29
CA GLN A 348 11.81 12.50 7.49
C GLN A 348 11.05 13.26 8.58
N LEU A 349 11.01 14.61 8.54
CA LEU A 349 10.21 15.40 9.46
C LEU A 349 8.70 15.36 9.17
N ASP A 350 8.34 15.07 7.93
CA ASP A 350 6.95 15.09 7.45
C ASP A 350 6.34 13.68 7.35
N GLY A 351 7.17 12.64 7.46
CA GLY A 351 6.78 11.24 7.45
C GLY A 351 7.99 10.34 7.22
N ASP A 352 7.85 9.08 7.57
CA ASP A 352 8.84 8.05 7.32
C ASP A 352 8.15 6.76 6.78
N PHE A 353 8.97 5.79 6.43
CA PHE A 353 8.52 4.52 5.89
C PHE A 353 8.70 3.38 6.90
N GLU A 354 8.53 3.66 8.20
CA GLU A 354 8.72 2.65 9.26
C GLU A 354 7.77 1.45 9.12
N ASP A 355 6.56 1.66 8.62
CA ASP A 355 5.59 0.59 8.45
C ASP A 355 6.11 -0.45 7.47
N ILE A 356 6.52 -0.06 6.27
CA ILE A 356 7.07 -1.00 5.29
C ILE A 356 8.38 -1.64 5.78
N VAL A 357 9.22 -0.91 6.53
CA VAL A 357 10.44 -1.50 7.14
C VAL A 357 10.09 -2.57 8.17
N SER A 358 9.04 -2.38 8.97
CA SER A 358 8.59 -3.38 9.95
C SER A 358 7.89 -4.55 9.29
N HIS A 359 7.15 -4.32 8.19
CA HIS A 359 6.52 -5.32 7.34
C HIS A 359 7.55 -6.31 6.80
N GLU A 360 8.53 -5.82 6.05
CA GLU A 360 9.60 -6.63 5.46
C GLU A 360 10.46 -7.37 6.50
N LEU A 361 10.64 -6.76 7.67
CA LEU A 361 11.35 -7.43 8.74
C LEU A 361 10.52 -8.57 9.35
N PHE A 362 9.20 -8.38 9.51
CA PHE A 362 8.34 -9.39 10.12
C PHE A 362 8.19 -10.65 9.28
N HIS A 363 8.29 -10.52 7.96
CA HIS A 363 8.34 -11.65 7.04
C HIS A 363 9.46 -12.64 7.33
N HIS A 364 10.57 -12.21 7.95
CA HIS A 364 11.68 -13.12 8.29
C HIS A 364 11.29 -14.25 9.26
N TRP A 365 10.14 -14.11 9.94
CA TRP A 365 9.47 -15.17 10.69
C TRP A 365 8.27 -15.75 9.94
N PHE A 366 7.44 -14.89 9.32
CA PHE A 366 6.20 -15.24 8.61
C PHE A 366 6.34 -14.94 7.11
N GLY A 367 6.79 -15.94 6.36
CA GLY A 367 7.18 -15.85 4.96
C GLY A 367 8.48 -16.61 4.71
N ASP A 368 9.56 -16.21 5.37
CA ASP A 368 10.89 -16.80 5.20
C ASP A 368 11.11 -18.07 6.03
N LEU A 369 10.94 -17.98 7.36
CA LEU A 369 11.14 -19.11 8.26
C LEU A 369 10.03 -20.15 8.10
N VAL A 370 8.79 -19.70 8.07
CA VAL A 370 7.59 -20.48 7.81
C VAL A 370 6.89 -19.87 6.61
N THR A 371 6.80 -20.59 5.51
CA THR A 371 6.31 -20.11 4.21
C THR A 371 4.93 -20.69 3.92
N CYS A 372 4.09 -20.01 3.19
CA CYS A 372 2.83 -20.54 2.69
C CYS A 372 3.10 -21.72 1.73
N GLU A 373 2.34 -22.85 1.85
CA GLU A 373 2.51 -24.02 0.99
C GLU A 373 2.11 -23.75 -0.48
N SER A 374 1.17 -22.85 -0.67
CA SER A 374 0.69 -22.39 -1.97
C SER A 374 0.27 -20.94 -1.90
N TRP A 375 0.19 -20.27 -3.04
CA TRP A 375 -0.24 -18.86 -3.10
C TRP A 375 -1.65 -18.64 -2.58
N ALA A 376 -2.50 -19.69 -2.58
CA ALA A 376 -3.80 -19.65 -1.90
C ALA A 376 -3.70 -19.34 -0.40
N ASN A 377 -2.57 -19.65 0.23
CA ASN A 377 -2.27 -19.41 1.64
C ASN A 377 -1.35 -18.19 1.88
N ILE A 378 -1.14 -17.33 0.89
CA ILE A 378 -0.30 -16.13 1.01
C ILE A 378 -0.67 -15.21 2.20
N PRO A 379 -1.91 -15.18 2.71
CA PRO A 379 -2.22 -14.48 3.94
C PRO A 379 -1.39 -14.92 5.16
N LEU A 380 -0.80 -16.12 5.15
CA LEU A 380 0.15 -16.54 6.20
C LEU A 380 1.48 -15.80 6.15
N ASN A 381 1.82 -15.19 5.02
CA ASN A 381 2.94 -14.27 4.88
C ASN A 381 2.44 -12.81 5.08
N GLU A 382 1.58 -12.33 4.20
CA GLU A 382 1.22 -10.91 4.07
C GLU A 382 0.37 -10.35 5.20
N SER A 383 -0.65 -11.12 5.65
CA SER A 383 -1.47 -10.66 6.77
C SER A 383 -0.66 -10.52 8.05
N PHE A 384 0.32 -11.42 8.25
CA PHE A 384 1.22 -11.32 9.40
C PHE A 384 2.16 -10.13 9.30
N ALA A 385 2.73 -9.85 8.15
CA ALA A 385 3.61 -8.71 7.95
C ALA A 385 2.86 -7.38 8.13
N THR A 386 1.66 -7.25 7.57
CA THR A 386 0.76 -6.11 7.80
C THR A 386 0.41 -5.95 9.28
N TYR A 387 0.15 -7.06 9.99
CA TYR A 387 -0.09 -6.99 11.43
C TYR A 387 1.18 -6.67 12.21
N GLY A 388 2.35 -7.02 11.71
CA GLY A 388 3.66 -6.62 12.23
C GLY A 388 3.81 -5.09 12.30
N GLU A 389 3.30 -4.36 11.30
CA GLU A 389 3.24 -2.89 11.31
C GLU A 389 2.40 -2.36 12.49
N VAL A 390 1.21 -2.94 12.69
CA VAL A 390 0.33 -2.58 13.81
C VAL A 390 1.00 -2.85 15.15
N MET A 391 1.65 -4.02 15.32
CA MET A 391 2.36 -4.39 16.53
C MET A 391 3.54 -3.45 16.80
N TRP A 392 4.29 -3.06 15.77
CA TRP A 392 5.36 -2.09 15.88
C TRP A 392 4.85 -0.71 16.31
N ARG A 393 3.76 -0.22 15.68
CA ARG A 393 3.13 1.06 16.04
C ARG A 393 2.66 1.06 17.49
N GLU A 394 2.05 -0.03 17.95
CA GLU A 394 1.61 -0.18 19.35
C GLU A 394 2.79 -0.11 20.31
N TYR A 395 3.86 -0.83 20.04
CA TYR A 395 5.06 -0.84 20.86
C TYR A 395 5.77 0.53 20.87
N LYS A 396 5.95 1.13 19.71
CA LYS A 396 6.78 2.33 19.54
C LYS A 396 6.06 3.61 19.91
N TYR A 397 4.80 3.75 19.53
CA TYR A 397 4.05 5.00 19.61
C TYR A 397 2.81 4.90 20.51
N GLY A 398 2.48 3.69 20.96
CA GLY A 398 1.36 3.44 21.86
C GLY A 398 0.07 3.02 21.16
N ALA A 399 -0.88 2.59 21.97
CA ALA A 399 -2.13 1.99 21.52
C ALA A 399 -2.95 2.90 20.59
N ASP A 400 -3.02 4.19 20.87
CA ASP A 400 -3.79 5.15 20.04
C ASP A 400 -3.22 5.23 18.61
N ASP A 401 -1.90 5.14 18.42
CA ASP A 401 -1.26 5.16 17.10
C ASP A 401 -1.59 3.88 16.31
N ALA A 402 -1.50 2.72 16.97
CA ALA A 402 -1.90 1.42 16.42
C ALA A 402 -3.40 1.36 16.07
N ASP A 403 -4.28 1.95 16.90
CA ASP A 403 -5.72 2.00 16.63
C ASP A 403 -6.00 2.75 15.32
N PHE A 404 -5.24 3.82 15.02
CA PHE A 404 -5.36 4.56 13.76
C PHE A 404 -4.69 3.84 12.58
N LYS A 405 -3.61 3.08 12.79
CA LYS A 405 -3.07 2.22 11.72
C LYS A 405 -4.11 1.18 11.31
N ARG A 406 -4.75 0.52 12.29
CA ARG A 406 -5.86 -0.42 11.98
C ARG A 406 -7.07 0.26 11.33
N LEU A 407 -7.34 1.53 11.65
CA LEU A 407 -8.38 2.28 10.94
C LEU A 407 -8.01 2.47 9.47
N ASP A 408 -6.78 2.90 9.19
CA ASP A 408 -6.28 3.11 7.83
C ASP A 408 -6.33 1.80 7.03
N ASP A 409 -5.90 0.67 7.60
CA ASP A 409 -5.94 -0.66 6.99
C ASP A 409 -7.38 -1.11 6.68
N ARG A 410 -8.31 -0.96 7.63
CA ARG A 410 -9.72 -1.31 7.39
C ARG A 410 -10.36 -0.45 6.30
N LEU A 411 -10.05 0.84 6.24
CA LEU A 411 -10.56 1.73 5.20
C LEU A 411 -10.00 1.33 3.82
N SER A 412 -8.74 0.93 3.76
CA SER A 412 -8.12 0.40 2.54
C SER A 412 -8.84 -0.86 2.06
N TYR A 413 -9.05 -1.83 2.95
CA TYR A 413 -9.83 -3.03 2.63
C TYR A 413 -11.28 -2.71 2.22
N PHE A 414 -11.99 -1.87 2.97
CA PHE A 414 -13.39 -1.54 2.63
C PHE A 414 -13.52 -0.82 1.29
N ASN A 415 -12.51 -0.06 0.89
CA ASN A 415 -12.49 0.56 -0.43
C ASN A 415 -12.41 -0.50 -1.55
N GLU A 416 -11.51 -1.48 -1.44
CA GLU A 416 -11.43 -2.59 -2.39
C GLU A 416 -12.71 -3.46 -2.35
N ALA A 417 -13.28 -3.70 -1.16
CA ALA A 417 -14.47 -4.51 -0.97
C ALA A 417 -15.74 -3.95 -1.64
N GLN A 418 -15.73 -2.69 -2.09
CA GLN A 418 -16.82 -2.13 -2.91
C GLN A 418 -16.86 -2.73 -4.32
N GLU A 419 -15.70 -3.19 -4.83
CA GLU A 419 -15.58 -3.73 -6.18
C GLU A 419 -15.29 -5.24 -6.18
N LYS A 420 -14.58 -5.74 -5.15
CA LYS A 420 -14.11 -7.12 -5.05
C LYS A 420 -14.33 -7.68 -3.66
N GLN A 421 -15.08 -8.76 -3.52
CA GLN A 421 -15.23 -9.50 -2.27
C GLN A 421 -14.95 -10.99 -2.51
N VAL A 422 -13.88 -11.49 -1.92
CA VAL A 422 -13.40 -12.87 -2.08
C VAL A 422 -13.05 -13.48 -0.73
N ASP A 423 -12.94 -14.81 -0.70
CA ASP A 423 -12.44 -15.53 0.47
C ASP A 423 -10.99 -15.12 0.74
N LEU A 424 -10.58 -15.11 2.00
CA LEU A 424 -9.19 -14.79 2.32
C LEU A 424 -8.25 -15.92 1.86
N ILE A 425 -8.60 -17.17 2.15
CA ILE A 425 -7.92 -18.36 1.62
C ILE A 425 -8.72 -18.85 0.42
N ARG A 426 -8.14 -18.70 -0.78
CA ARG A 426 -8.84 -19.04 -2.03
C ARG A 426 -7.94 -19.81 -3.01
N TYR A 427 -8.42 -20.97 -3.40
CA TYR A 427 -7.73 -21.86 -4.35
C TYR A 427 -8.23 -21.66 -5.80
N ASP A 428 -9.08 -20.71 -6.07
CA ASP A 428 -9.72 -20.46 -7.35
C ASP A 428 -9.26 -19.15 -8.01
N HIS A 429 -8.04 -18.72 -7.69
CA HIS A 429 -7.36 -17.63 -8.38
C HIS A 429 -6.92 -18.06 -9.79
N ASP A 430 -6.92 -17.15 -10.75
CA ASP A 430 -6.46 -17.42 -12.11
C ASP A 430 -4.93 -17.41 -12.19
N LEU A 431 -4.30 -16.40 -11.58
CA LEU A 431 -2.85 -16.24 -11.50
C LEU A 431 -2.43 -16.09 -10.03
N PRO A 432 -1.21 -16.50 -9.66
CA PRO A 432 -0.67 -16.22 -8.32
C PRO A 432 -0.73 -14.74 -7.92
N GLY A 433 -0.50 -13.82 -8.87
CA GLY A 433 -0.60 -12.38 -8.66
C GLY A 433 -1.96 -11.89 -8.17
N ASP A 434 -3.06 -12.58 -8.49
CA ASP A 434 -4.42 -12.23 -8.04
C ASP A 434 -4.61 -12.31 -6.53
N MET A 435 -3.66 -12.97 -5.85
CA MET A 435 -3.69 -13.16 -4.40
C MET A 435 -3.12 -11.96 -3.64
N PHE A 436 -2.37 -11.06 -4.30
CA PHE A 436 -1.71 -9.91 -3.69
C PHE A 436 -2.66 -8.69 -3.74
N ASP A 437 -3.60 -8.65 -2.81
CA ASP A 437 -4.68 -7.67 -2.72
C ASP A 437 -4.97 -7.25 -1.27
N ARG A 438 -5.86 -6.29 -1.07
CA ARG A 438 -6.24 -5.79 0.25
C ARG A 438 -6.91 -6.85 1.15
N HIS A 439 -7.34 -7.97 0.58
CA HIS A 439 -7.80 -9.12 1.36
C HIS A 439 -6.62 -9.82 2.03
N SER A 440 -5.59 -10.15 1.28
CA SER A 440 -4.41 -10.86 1.79
C SER A 440 -3.61 -10.03 2.79
N TYR A 441 -3.58 -8.72 2.63
CA TYR A 441 -2.86 -7.78 3.50
C TYR A 441 -3.74 -7.28 4.63
N GLU A 442 -4.59 -6.31 4.39
CA GLU A 442 -5.29 -5.54 5.43
C GLU A 442 -6.44 -6.30 6.09
N LYS A 443 -7.28 -7.02 5.31
CA LYS A 443 -8.33 -7.87 5.90
C LYS A 443 -7.72 -8.93 6.80
N GLY A 444 -6.68 -9.61 6.31
CA GLY A 444 -5.99 -10.65 7.08
C GLY A 444 -5.34 -10.10 8.35
N GLY A 445 -4.66 -8.95 8.27
CA GLY A 445 -4.10 -8.26 9.44
C GLY A 445 -5.14 -7.89 10.49
N ALA A 446 -6.32 -7.40 10.05
CA ALA A 446 -7.43 -7.11 10.94
C ALA A 446 -7.99 -8.38 11.62
N ILE A 447 -8.08 -9.51 10.89
CA ILE A 447 -8.51 -10.80 11.45
C ILE A 447 -7.52 -11.29 12.51
N LEU A 448 -6.22 -11.16 12.30
CA LEU A 448 -5.20 -11.50 13.32
C LEU A 448 -5.36 -10.67 14.59
N HIS A 449 -5.68 -9.36 14.43
CA HIS A 449 -5.99 -8.52 15.58
C HIS A 449 -7.23 -8.99 16.33
N MET A 450 -8.29 -9.38 15.61
CA MET A 450 -9.50 -9.93 16.24
C MET A 450 -9.22 -11.20 17.03
N ILE A 451 -8.37 -12.11 16.53
CA ILE A 451 -7.94 -13.29 17.28
C ILE A 451 -7.23 -12.86 18.57
N ARG A 452 -6.28 -11.91 18.49
CA ARG A 452 -5.56 -11.39 19.64
C ARG A 452 -6.50 -10.77 20.67
N ALA A 453 -7.46 -9.97 20.24
CA ALA A 453 -8.47 -9.37 21.11
C ALA A 453 -9.33 -10.43 21.82
N GLU A 454 -9.63 -11.54 21.18
CA GLU A 454 -10.46 -12.62 21.72
C GLU A 454 -9.70 -13.52 22.69
N VAL A 455 -8.42 -13.83 22.45
CA VAL A 455 -7.64 -14.76 23.28
C VAL A 455 -6.75 -14.07 24.29
N GLY A 456 -6.45 -12.79 24.08
CA GLY A 456 -5.51 -11.99 24.86
C GLY A 456 -4.04 -12.23 24.47
N ASP A 457 -3.19 -11.29 24.84
CA ASP A 457 -1.78 -11.24 24.43
C ASP A 457 -0.99 -12.51 24.78
N GLU A 458 -1.13 -13.03 25.99
CA GLU A 458 -0.36 -14.21 26.44
C GLU A 458 -0.65 -15.43 25.57
N ALA A 459 -1.93 -15.70 25.28
CA ALA A 459 -2.31 -16.84 24.46
C ALA A 459 -1.96 -16.60 22.98
N PHE A 460 -2.13 -15.39 22.49
CA PHE A 460 -1.81 -15.02 21.11
C PHE A 460 -0.33 -15.25 20.81
N TYR A 461 0.57 -14.62 21.54
CA TYR A 461 2.01 -14.77 21.30
C TYR A 461 2.54 -16.17 21.62
N THR A 462 1.92 -16.90 22.56
CA THR A 462 2.27 -18.30 22.80
C THR A 462 1.88 -19.18 21.61
N ALA A 463 0.72 -18.92 20.97
CA ALA A 463 0.30 -19.65 19.80
C ALA A 463 1.17 -19.34 18.58
N LEU A 464 1.56 -18.07 18.38
CA LEU A 464 2.50 -17.70 17.33
C LEU A 464 3.88 -18.33 17.54
N ASN A 465 4.40 -18.33 18.75
CA ASN A 465 5.65 -19.04 19.05
C ASN A 465 5.55 -20.52 18.73
N LYS A 466 4.45 -21.18 19.14
CA LYS A 466 4.22 -22.60 18.84
C LYS A 466 4.19 -22.83 17.33
N TYR A 467 3.46 -22.00 16.58
CA TYR A 467 3.38 -22.09 15.12
C TYR A 467 4.76 -21.98 14.47
N LEU A 468 5.59 -21.03 14.91
CA LEU A 468 6.95 -20.85 14.39
C LEU A 468 7.88 -22.02 14.77
N VAL A 469 7.82 -22.51 16.02
CA VAL A 469 8.68 -23.60 16.49
C VAL A 469 8.35 -24.92 15.81
N ASP A 470 7.06 -25.21 15.63
CA ASP A 470 6.60 -26.48 15.07
C ASP A 470 6.86 -26.56 13.55
N ASN A 471 6.88 -25.40 12.87
CA ASN A 471 6.95 -25.32 11.41
C ASN A 471 8.22 -24.61 10.89
N ALA A 472 9.23 -24.37 11.73
CA ALA A 472 10.46 -23.70 11.32
C ALA A 472 11.12 -24.38 10.12
N TYR A 473 11.47 -23.58 9.10
CA TYR A 473 12.04 -24.03 7.83
C TYR A 473 11.14 -25.00 7.04
N SER A 474 9.83 -24.83 7.14
CA SER A 474 8.83 -25.63 6.44
C SER A 474 7.79 -24.74 5.78
N ASP A 475 6.92 -25.34 5.02
CA ASP A 475 5.73 -24.77 4.38
C ASP A 475 4.47 -25.20 5.13
N VAL A 476 3.43 -24.38 5.10
CA VAL A 476 2.20 -24.55 5.87
C VAL A 476 0.95 -24.09 5.11
N GLU A 477 -0.19 -24.66 5.46
CA GLU A 477 -1.52 -24.14 5.14
C GLU A 477 -2.12 -23.38 6.35
N ILE A 478 -3.25 -22.75 6.18
CA ILE A 478 -3.91 -21.95 7.25
C ILE A 478 -4.30 -22.81 8.47
N HIS A 479 -4.44 -24.11 8.29
CA HIS A 479 -4.86 -25.01 9.37
C HIS A 479 -3.78 -25.22 10.44
N GLU A 480 -2.49 -25.08 10.11
CA GLU A 480 -1.40 -25.13 11.08
C GLU A 480 -1.50 -23.96 12.07
N LEU A 481 -1.87 -22.76 11.59
CA LEU A 481 -2.15 -21.61 12.43
C LEU A 481 -3.34 -21.86 13.36
N ARG A 482 -4.46 -22.37 12.81
CA ARG A 482 -5.64 -22.72 13.60
C ARG A 482 -5.30 -23.71 14.72
N MET A 483 -4.59 -24.79 14.38
CA MET A 483 -4.20 -25.82 15.36
C MET A 483 -3.28 -25.28 16.45
N ALA A 484 -2.40 -24.30 16.13
CA ALA A 484 -1.56 -23.66 17.15
C ALA A 484 -2.41 -22.91 18.18
N PHE A 485 -3.44 -22.17 17.75
CA PHE A 485 -4.37 -21.51 18.67
C PHE A 485 -5.23 -22.50 19.47
N GLU A 486 -5.70 -23.57 18.84
CA GLU A 486 -6.49 -24.61 19.52
C GLU A 486 -5.67 -25.34 20.59
N ASP A 487 -4.42 -25.68 20.28
CA ASP A 487 -3.52 -26.35 21.22
C ASP A 487 -3.19 -25.49 22.46
N VAL A 488 -3.02 -24.18 22.27
CA VAL A 488 -2.68 -23.25 23.36
C VAL A 488 -3.90 -22.92 24.20
N THR A 489 -5.03 -22.64 23.56
CA THR A 489 -6.22 -22.12 24.26
C THR A 489 -7.16 -23.24 24.73
N GLY A 490 -7.10 -24.41 24.11
CA GLY A 490 -8.06 -25.50 24.31
C GLY A 490 -9.45 -25.20 23.74
N ARG A 491 -9.58 -24.18 22.88
CA ARG A 491 -10.85 -23.76 22.25
C ARG A 491 -10.89 -24.28 20.81
N ASP A 492 -12.08 -24.52 20.30
CA ASP A 492 -12.32 -24.83 18.87
C ASP A 492 -12.38 -23.52 18.08
N PHE A 493 -11.43 -23.29 17.17
CA PHE A 493 -11.36 -22.15 16.28
C PHE A 493 -11.92 -22.43 14.88
N MET A 494 -12.38 -23.64 14.60
CA MET A 494 -12.94 -23.97 13.28
C MET A 494 -14.09 -23.04 12.87
N PRO A 495 -15.06 -22.67 13.76
CA PRO A 495 -16.12 -21.73 13.38
C PRO A 495 -15.57 -20.35 13.01
N PHE A 496 -14.60 -19.84 13.76
CA PHE A 496 -13.95 -18.55 13.49
C PHE A 496 -13.23 -18.58 12.14
N PHE A 497 -12.42 -19.63 11.87
CA PHE A 497 -11.70 -19.74 10.61
C PHE A 497 -12.63 -19.92 9.42
N ASN A 498 -13.72 -20.67 9.54
CA ASN A 498 -14.72 -20.80 8.48
C ASN A 498 -15.37 -19.45 8.16
N GLN A 499 -15.63 -18.63 9.17
CA GLN A 499 -16.28 -17.33 9.01
C GLN A 499 -15.36 -16.28 8.39
N TRP A 500 -14.05 -16.28 8.73
CA TRP A 500 -13.15 -15.19 8.40
C TRP A 500 -12.12 -15.52 7.31
N PHE A 501 -11.70 -16.77 7.21
CA PHE A 501 -10.69 -17.19 6.23
C PHE A 501 -11.30 -17.85 4.99
N PHE A 502 -12.42 -18.56 5.16
CA PHE A 502 -13.04 -19.35 4.10
C PHE A 502 -14.41 -18.80 3.66
N ALA A 503 -14.73 -17.55 3.99
CA ALA A 503 -15.92 -16.87 3.54
C ALA A 503 -15.57 -15.45 3.07
N SER A 504 -16.26 -15.02 2.03
CA SER A 504 -16.11 -13.68 1.46
C SER A 504 -16.86 -12.62 2.26
N GLY A 505 -16.49 -11.36 2.06
CA GLY A 505 -17.16 -10.22 2.64
C GLY A 505 -16.78 -9.92 4.10
N HIS A 506 -17.60 -9.12 4.73
CA HIS A 506 -17.49 -8.65 6.12
C HIS A 506 -18.88 -8.28 6.66
N PRO A 507 -19.06 -8.19 7.99
CA PRO A 507 -20.32 -7.73 8.56
C PRO A 507 -20.49 -6.21 8.45
N VAL A 508 -21.67 -5.77 8.04
CA VAL A 508 -22.15 -4.40 8.16
C VAL A 508 -23.06 -4.34 9.37
N VAL A 509 -22.71 -3.55 10.39
CA VAL A 509 -23.46 -3.54 11.65
C VAL A 509 -23.96 -2.14 11.96
N GLU A 510 -25.28 -2.07 12.12
CA GLU A 510 -25.95 -0.92 12.69
C GLU A 510 -26.10 -1.09 14.20
N TYR A 511 -25.98 0.00 14.94
CA TYR A 511 -26.36 -0.02 16.35
C TYR A 511 -27.15 1.22 16.74
N SER A 512 -28.05 1.04 17.70
CA SER A 512 -28.79 2.15 18.27
C SER A 512 -28.71 2.15 19.80
N ILE A 513 -28.61 3.36 20.36
CA ILE A 513 -28.64 3.60 21.80
C ILE A 513 -29.87 4.43 22.08
N SER A 514 -30.77 3.91 22.90
CA SER A 514 -31.97 4.66 23.31
C SER A 514 -32.13 4.68 24.83
N HIS A 515 -32.41 5.84 25.36
CA HIS A 515 -32.69 6.04 26.79
C HIS A 515 -34.19 6.05 27.01
N THR A 516 -34.65 5.12 27.84
CA THR A 516 -36.09 4.91 28.12
C THR A 516 -36.27 4.57 29.58
N TYR A 517 -37.47 4.11 29.95
CA TYR A 517 -37.81 3.71 31.32
C TYR A 517 -38.46 2.33 31.30
N ASP A 518 -38.13 1.52 32.28
CA ASP A 518 -38.76 0.20 32.46
C ASP A 518 -40.21 0.31 32.91
N GLU A 519 -40.87 -0.84 33.11
CA GLU A 519 -42.26 -0.91 33.57
C GLU A 519 -42.51 -0.35 35.00
N TYR A 520 -41.42 -0.16 35.77
CA TYR A 520 -41.45 0.41 37.12
C TYR A 520 -41.10 1.91 37.12
N GLY A 521 -40.74 2.47 35.97
CA GLY A 521 -40.33 3.87 35.81
C GLY A 521 -38.85 4.12 36.14
N GLU A 522 -38.05 3.07 36.24
CA GLU A 522 -36.61 3.22 36.41
C GLU A 522 -35.92 3.45 35.06
N PRO A 523 -34.87 4.31 34.97
CA PRO A 523 -34.17 4.59 33.71
C PRO A 523 -33.41 3.37 33.22
N ILE A 524 -33.51 3.11 31.93
CA ILE A 524 -32.78 2.06 31.24
C ILE A 524 -32.19 2.59 29.91
N THR A 525 -31.08 2.04 29.51
CA THR A 525 -30.50 2.19 28.16
C THR A 525 -30.71 0.91 27.39
N ASP A 526 -31.33 1.03 26.21
CA ASP A 526 -31.47 -0.03 25.23
C ASP A 526 -30.34 0.13 24.19
N LEU A 527 -29.45 -0.87 24.11
CA LEU A 527 -28.43 -0.99 23.11
C LEU A 527 -28.79 -2.15 22.19
N THR A 528 -29.14 -1.84 20.96
CA THR A 528 -29.57 -2.79 19.94
C THR A 528 -28.56 -2.84 18.81
N PHE A 529 -28.25 -4.05 18.32
CA PHE A 529 -27.41 -4.29 17.16
C PHE A 529 -28.20 -5.01 16.08
N THR A 530 -27.97 -4.62 14.82
CA THR A 530 -28.53 -5.28 13.65
C THR A 530 -27.41 -5.48 12.65
N GLN A 531 -27.20 -6.71 12.18
CA GLN A 531 -26.17 -6.99 11.20
C GLN A 531 -26.75 -7.34 9.83
N HIS A 532 -26.02 -6.94 8.79
CA HIS A 532 -26.26 -7.29 7.42
C HIS A 532 -24.96 -7.88 6.85
N ALA A 533 -25.10 -8.75 5.86
CA ALA A 533 -23.94 -9.21 5.10
C ALA A 533 -23.58 -8.20 4.02
N SER A 534 -22.30 -7.99 3.76
CA SER A 534 -21.83 -7.13 2.66
C SER A 534 -21.98 -7.78 1.27
N ALA A 535 -22.02 -9.13 1.20
CA ALA A 535 -22.19 -9.90 -0.02
C ALA A 535 -23.50 -10.71 0.00
N GLU A 536 -24.12 -10.94 -1.19
CA GLU A 536 -25.44 -11.59 -1.33
C GLU A 536 -25.53 -13.00 -0.71
N ASP A 537 -24.41 -13.75 -0.70
CA ASP A 537 -24.35 -15.12 -0.19
C ASP A 537 -23.62 -15.24 1.16
N SER A 538 -23.30 -14.12 1.83
CA SER A 538 -22.56 -14.17 3.09
C SER A 538 -23.45 -14.60 4.26
N LEU A 539 -22.85 -15.38 5.14
CA LEU A 539 -23.43 -15.82 6.40
C LEU A 539 -23.55 -14.65 7.38
N LEU A 540 -24.46 -14.78 8.34
CA LEU A 540 -24.43 -13.92 9.53
C LEU A 540 -23.19 -14.26 10.35
N TYR A 541 -22.56 -13.21 10.86
CA TYR A 541 -21.31 -13.32 11.63
C TYR A 541 -21.60 -13.48 13.13
N ALA A 542 -20.87 -14.38 13.79
CA ALA A 542 -20.79 -14.40 15.23
C ALA A 542 -19.73 -13.38 15.68
N LEU A 543 -20.15 -12.33 16.38
CA LEU A 543 -19.31 -11.21 16.76
C LEU A 543 -19.25 -11.02 18.28
N SER A 544 -18.05 -10.86 18.83
CA SER A 544 -17.79 -10.42 20.20
C SER A 544 -17.56 -8.90 20.19
N ILE A 545 -18.63 -8.12 20.32
CA ILE A 545 -18.59 -6.66 20.19
C ILE A 545 -18.15 -6.03 21.51
N PRO A 546 -16.96 -5.41 21.60
CA PRO A 546 -16.54 -4.69 22.78
C PRO A 546 -17.34 -3.38 22.88
N TYR A 547 -17.76 -3.05 24.08
CA TYR A 547 -18.36 -1.74 24.38
C TYR A 547 -17.93 -1.26 25.76
N ALA A 548 -17.95 0.05 25.96
CA ALA A 548 -17.58 0.66 27.23
C ALA A 548 -18.73 1.52 27.75
N ILE A 549 -18.98 1.46 29.05
CA ILE A 549 -20.01 2.23 29.75
C ILE A 549 -19.33 3.25 30.66
N TYR A 550 -19.68 4.53 30.51
CA TYR A 550 -19.21 5.56 31.43
C TYR A 550 -19.84 5.45 32.80
N SER A 551 -19.01 5.40 33.85
CA SER A 551 -19.45 5.35 35.25
C SER A 551 -19.27 6.72 35.89
N GLU A 552 -20.38 7.44 36.14
CA GLU A 552 -20.35 8.72 36.85
C GLU A 552 -19.68 8.63 38.25
N SER A 553 -19.72 7.43 38.86
CA SER A 553 -19.18 7.22 40.19
C SER A 553 -17.66 7.15 40.22
N SER A 554 -17.02 6.60 39.20
CA SER A 554 -15.56 6.51 39.05
C SER A 554 -15.01 7.62 38.14
N GLY A 555 -15.81 8.17 37.25
CA GLY A 555 -15.36 9.06 36.17
C GLY A 555 -14.62 8.33 35.04
N GLU A 556 -14.79 7.02 34.94
CA GLU A 556 -14.05 6.16 34.00
C GLU A 556 -15.05 5.32 33.17
N TYR A 557 -14.56 4.84 32.00
CA TYR A 557 -15.28 3.88 31.17
C TYR A 557 -14.96 2.45 31.61
N GLU A 558 -15.98 1.64 31.81
CA GLU A 558 -15.87 0.21 32.16
C GLU A 558 -16.18 -0.63 30.92
N MET A 559 -15.20 -1.49 30.52
CA MET A 559 -15.34 -2.36 29.35
C MET A 559 -16.28 -3.53 29.61
N SER A 560 -17.04 -3.90 28.57
CA SER A 560 -17.90 -5.08 28.53
C SER A 560 -17.91 -5.65 27.11
N THR A 561 -18.52 -6.83 26.91
CA THR A 561 -18.63 -7.47 25.59
C THR A 561 -20.07 -7.88 25.35
N PHE A 562 -20.54 -7.64 24.15
CA PHE A 562 -21.84 -8.10 23.65
C PHE A 562 -21.61 -9.19 22.58
N TYR A 563 -22.35 -10.28 22.67
CA TYR A 563 -22.27 -11.37 21.71
C TYR A 563 -23.43 -11.29 20.73
N LEU A 564 -23.15 -11.00 19.47
CA LEU A 564 -24.13 -10.94 18.38
C LEU A 564 -23.99 -12.19 17.51
N GLU A 565 -24.99 -13.08 17.54
CA GLU A 565 -25.01 -14.32 16.75
C GLU A 565 -26.22 -14.36 15.78
N ASP A 566 -27.23 -13.54 16.02
CA ASP A 566 -28.43 -13.43 15.21
C ASP A 566 -28.42 -12.16 14.34
N TYR A 567 -29.39 -12.05 13.42
CA TYR A 567 -29.61 -10.86 12.60
C TYR A 567 -29.75 -9.58 13.44
N MET A 568 -30.49 -9.67 14.59
CA MET A 568 -30.67 -8.57 15.52
C MET A 568 -30.71 -9.11 16.95
N ASP A 569 -30.02 -8.40 17.84
CA ASP A 569 -30.06 -8.68 19.26
C ASP A 569 -29.85 -7.40 20.09
N TRP A 570 -30.18 -7.40 21.37
CA TRP A 570 -30.16 -6.21 22.23
C TRP A 570 -29.84 -6.54 23.67
N VAL A 571 -29.35 -5.50 24.39
CA VAL A 571 -29.16 -5.54 25.83
C VAL A 571 -29.77 -4.31 26.51
N PHE A 572 -30.44 -4.54 27.63
CA PHE A 572 -30.96 -3.49 28.50
C PHE A 572 -30.00 -3.26 29.66
N LEU A 573 -29.51 -2.03 29.79
CA LEU A 573 -28.59 -1.60 30.84
C LEU A 573 -29.37 -0.68 31.83
N ASN A 574 -29.13 -0.87 33.13
CA ASN A 574 -29.76 -0.01 34.13
C ASN A 574 -29.17 1.42 34.07
N GLY A 575 -30.06 2.42 34.12
CA GLY A 575 -29.66 3.82 34.04
C GLY A 575 -29.66 4.37 32.61
N HIS A 576 -29.48 5.68 32.47
CA HIS A 576 -29.16 6.31 31.20
C HIS A 576 -27.64 6.36 31.08
N ASN A 577 -27.09 5.51 30.25
CA ASN A 577 -25.66 5.29 30.18
C ASN A 577 -25.08 5.97 28.93
N ASP A 578 -23.89 6.53 29.08
CA ASP A 578 -23.02 6.90 27.97
C ASP A 578 -22.25 5.64 27.54
N ILE A 579 -22.40 5.24 26.28
CA ILE A 579 -21.86 3.99 25.73
C ILE A 579 -20.97 4.27 24.54
N LEU A 580 -19.80 3.68 24.53
CA LEU A 580 -18.88 3.59 23.40
C LEU A 580 -18.93 2.16 22.82
N VAL A 581 -19.32 2.02 21.59
CA VAL A 581 -19.27 0.74 20.87
C VAL A 581 -17.95 0.64 20.12
N ASP A 582 -17.26 -0.49 20.28
CA ASP A 582 -15.94 -0.74 19.71
C ASP A 582 -15.01 0.47 19.85
N PRO A 583 -14.63 0.84 21.09
CA PRO A 583 -13.97 2.12 21.36
C PRO A 583 -12.55 2.22 20.83
N ARG A 584 -11.95 1.10 20.45
CA ARG A 584 -10.61 1.01 19.87
C ARG A 584 -10.57 0.56 18.42
N GLY A 585 -11.74 0.27 17.82
CA GLY A 585 -11.80 -0.28 16.48
C GLY A 585 -11.12 -1.65 16.38
N GLU A 586 -11.47 -2.58 17.29
CA GLU A 586 -10.86 -3.92 17.33
C GLU A 586 -11.46 -4.88 16.30
N LEU A 587 -12.65 -4.55 15.77
CA LEU A 587 -13.38 -5.44 14.87
C LEU A 587 -13.27 -5.03 13.40
N LEU A 588 -13.20 -6.02 12.53
CA LEU A 588 -13.38 -5.85 11.09
C LEU A 588 -14.89 -5.77 10.78
N VAL A 589 -15.47 -4.65 11.09
CA VAL A 589 -16.90 -4.35 10.92
C VAL A 589 -17.05 -3.01 10.24
N GLU A 590 -17.88 -2.96 9.19
CA GLU A 590 -18.36 -1.71 8.65
C GLU A 590 -19.52 -1.20 9.52
N TRP A 591 -19.24 -0.15 10.29
CA TRP A 591 -20.24 0.46 11.16
C TRP A 591 -21.08 1.45 10.36
N ASP A 592 -22.41 1.23 10.28
CA ASP A 592 -23.27 2.24 9.67
C ASP A 592 -23.30 3.51 10.53
N GLN A 593 -22.68 4.54 10.01
CA GLN A 593 -22.51 5.83 10.69
C GLN A 593 -23.80 6.64 10.79
N TYR A 594 -24.78 6.37 9.92
CA TYR A 594 -25.98 7.19 9.80
C TYR A 594 -27.13 6.69 10.67
N THR A 595 -27.09 5.43 11.06
CA THR A 595 -28.09 4.89 11.96
C THR A 595 -27.79 5.23 13.42
N GLY A 596 -28.85 5.40 14.18
CA GLY A 596 -28.78 5.63 15.63
C GLY A 596 -28.40 7.04 16.07
N TYR A 597 -28.24 8.05 15.18
CA TYR A 597 -28.10 9.43 15.64
C TYR A 597 -29.41 10.00 16.14
N ASN A 598 -29.38 10.54 17.36
CA ASN A 598 -30.47 11.31 17.93
C ASN A 598 -29.93 12.60 18.54
N SER A 599 -30.51 13.75 18.17
CA SER A 599 -30.07 15.06 18.67
C SER A 599 -30.05 15.18 20.21
N SER A 600 -30.83 14.36 20.91
CA SER A 600 -30.78 14.28 22.39
C SER A 600 -29.47 13.68 22.93
N GLN A 601 -28.64 13.04 22.07
CA GLN A 601 -27.38 12.40 22.44
C GLN A 601 -26.16 13.29 22.21
N VAL A 602 -26.33 14.52 21.71
CA VAL A 602 -25.23 15.50 21.55
C VAL A 602 -24.40 15.65 22.85
N PRO A 603 -25.00 15.74 24.04
CA PRO A 603 -24.23 15.81 25.30
C PRO A 603 -23.37 14.55 25.53
N MET A 604 -23.85 13.38 25.13
CA MET A 604 -23.12 12.11 25.24
C MET A 604 -21.90 12.14 24.35
N TYR A 605 -22.06 12.45 23.05
CA TYR A 605 -20.92 12.52 22.12
C TYR A 605 -19.92 13.61 22.50
N MET A 606 -20.38 14.74 23.01
CA MET A 606 -19.51 15.78 23.57
C MET A 606 -18.70 15.25 24.76
N ASN A 607 -19.34 14.52 25.67
CA ASN A 607 -18.62 13.89 26.78
C ASN A 607 -17.57 12.88 26.28
N GLN A 608 -17.91 12.12 25.24
CA GLN A 608 -16.98 11.16 24.61
C GLN A 608 -15.77 11.88 23.99
N MET A 609 -15.99 12.97 23.23
CA MET A 609 -14.90 13.78 22.68
C MET A 609 -13.98 14.34 23.76
N GLU A 610 -14.52 14.77 24.89
CA GLU A 610 -13.75 15.38 25.98
C GLU A 610 -13.05 14.35 26.87
N ASN A 611 -13.68 13.21 27.13
CA ASN A 611 -13.30 12.33 28.24
C ASN A 611 -13.02 10.87 27.86
N ALA A 612 -13.33 10.40 26.64
CA ALA A 612 -13.00 9.04 26.26
C ALA A 612 -11.47 8.84 26.29
N PRO A 613 -10.99 7.77 26.94
CA PRO A 613 -9.55 7.56 27.08
C PRO A 613 -8.87 7.21 25.75
N TRP A 614 -9.59 6.63 24.80
CA TRP A 614 -9.08 6.19 23.51
C TRP A 614 -9.25 7.27 22.43
N ALA A 615 -8.17 7.56 21.70
CA ALA A 615 -8.21 8.56 20.64
C ALA A 615 -9.20 8.19 19.54
N TYR A 616 -9.30 6.92 19.17
CA TYR A 616 -10.26 6.43 18.18
C TYR A 616 -11.72 6.67 18.61
N ALA A 617 -12.05 6.46 19.89
CA ALA A 617 -13.40 6.76 20.39
C ALA A 617 -13.74 8.25 20.30
N ARG A 618 -12.77 9.15 20.59
CA ARG A 618 -12.93 10.61 20.45
C ARG A 618 -13.07 11.03 18.98
N TYR A 619 -12.31 10.39 18.08
CA TYR A 619 -12.44 10.53 16.64
C TYR A 619 -13.87 10.19 16.17
N LYS A 620 -14.37 8.99 16.52
CA LYS A 620 -15.73 8.56 16.16
C LYS A 620 -16.81 9.49 16.69
N ALA A 621 -16.66 9.98 17.91
CA ALA A 621 -17.60 10.93 18.51
C ALA A 621 -17.65 12.27 17.77
N PHE A 622 -16.48 12.79 17.34
CA PHE A 622 -16.40 13.99 16.50
C PHE A 622 -17.10 13.76 15.15
N ASP A 623 -16.77 12.68 14.45
CA ASP A 623 -17.37 12.36 13.16
C ASP A 623 -18.89 12.23 13.26
N LYS A 624 -19.38 11.55 14.29
CA LYS A 624 -20.82 11.40 14.54
C LYS A 624 -21.53 12.75 14.69
N LEU A 625 -20.90 13.70 15.38
CA LEU A 625 -21.43 15.06 15.54
C LEU A 625 -21.30 15.86 14.25
N TYR A 626 -20.15 15.84 13.61
CA TYR A 626 -19.85 16.61 12.40
C TYR A 626 -20.80 16.26 11.25
N PHE A 627 -21.07 15.00 11.02
CA PHE A 627 -21.96 14.54 9.93
C PHE A 627 -23.46 14.79 10.19
N ASN A 628 -23.88 14.95 11.43
CA ASN A 628 -25.29 15.01 11.78
C ASN A 628 -25.76 16.39 12.26
N ILE A 629 -24.85 17.34 12.45
CA ILE A 629 -25.17 18.68 12.92
C ILE A 629 -24.72 19.71 11.89
N TYR A 630 -25.61 20.65 11.57
CA TYR A 630 -25.43 21.59 10.47
C TYR A 630 -25.55 23.06 10.91
N ASP A 631 -25.65 23.35 12.21
CA ASP A 631 -25.65 24.72 12.71
C ASP A 631 -24.25 25.16 13.15
N ASP A 632 -23.83 26.35 12.73
CA ASP A 632 -22.48 26.89 12.90
C ASP A 632 -22.06 27.01 14.38
N ASP A 633 -23.00 27.32 15.28
CA ASP A 633 -22.68 27.47 16.70
C ASP A 633 -22.30 26.12 17.34
N SER A 634 -23.04 25.05 17.02
CA SER A 634 -22.73 23.69 17.48
C SER A 634 -21.42 23.17 16.88
N LEU A 635 -21.21 23.37 15.56
CA LEU A 635 -19.97 22.98 14.90
C LEU A 635 -18.75 23.67 15.52
N ASN A 636 -18.83 24.97 15.81
CA ASN A 636 -17.74 25.69 16.45
C ASN A 636 -17.39 25.13 17.85
N MET A 637 -18.37 24.63 18.59
CA MET A 637 -18.12 23.95 19.86
C MET A 637 -17.35 22.64 19.67
N PHE A 638 -17.73 21.84 18.66
CA PHE A 638 -17.05 20.58 18.37
C PHE A 638 -15.62 20.81 17.87
N TYR A 639 -15.41 21.76 16.97
CA TYR A 639 -14.09 22.17 16.53
C TYR A 639 -13.21 22.63 17.69
N ALA A 640 -13.76 23.43 18.64
CA ALA A 640 -12.97 23.88 19.80
C ALA A 640 -12.50 22.72 20.69
N VAL A 641 -13.33 21.69 20.88
CA VAL A 641 -12.94 20.49 21.63
C VAL A 641 -11.91 19.67 20.84
N GLY A 642 -12.19 19.32 19.60
CA GLY A 642 -11.32 18.45 18.79
C GLY A 642 -9.96 19.07 18.48
N LEU A 643 -9.86 20.40 18.24
CA LEU A 643 -8.58 21.09 18.05
C LEU A 643 -7.70 21.12 19.31
N ASN A 644 -8.25 20.82 20.47
CA ASN A 644 -7.50 20.67 21.74
C ASN A 644 -7.21 19.21 22.09
N ASP A 645 -7.59 18.24 21.23
CA ASP A 645 -7.31 16.83 21.51
C ASP A 645 -5.81 16.59 21.72
N VAL A 646 -5.50 15.68 22.63
CA VAL A 646 -4.10 15.33 22.95
C VAL A 646 -3.43 14.57 21.80
N PHE A 647 -4.22 13.83 21.01
CA PHE A 647 -3.72 13.03 19.91
C PHE A 647 -3.74 13.81 18.60
N HIS A 648 -2.62 13.83 17.91
CA HIS A 648 -2.43 14.69 16.73
C HIS A 648 -3.34 14.32 15.54
N LYS A 649 -3.64 13.03 15.31
CA LYS A 649 -4.53 12.61 14.21
C LYS A 649 -5.97 13.11 14.44
N ASN A 650 -6.44 13.23 15.69
CA ASN A 650 -7.74 13.84 15.99
C ASN A 650 -7.74 15.34 15.64
N ARG A 651 -6.68 16.07 16.00
CA ARG A 651 -6.56 17.48 15.62
C ARG A 651 -6.49 17.68 14.12
N LEU A 652 -5.80 16.77 13.42
CA LEU A 652 -5.69 16.76 11.96
C LEU A 652 -7.06 16.54 11.31
N ASN A 653 -7.80 15.52 11.73
CA ASN A 653 -9.16 15.22 11.23
C ASN A 653 -10.10 16.42 11.38
N VAL A 654 -10.02 17.14 12.50
CA VAL A 654 -10.82 18.36 12.70
C VAL A 654 -10.45 19.45 11.73
N LEU A 655 -9.16 19.69 11.49
CA LEU A 655 -8.68 20.69 10.52
C LEU A 655 -9.07 20.33 9.08
N GLU A 656 -8.97 19.07 8.71
CA GLU A 656 -9.44 18.57 7.41
C GLU A 656 -10.95 18.79 7.23
N SER A 657 -11.74 18.49 8.25
CA SER A 657 -13.19 18.76 8.27
C SER A 657 -13.52 20.26 8.16
N MET A 658 -12.69 21.12 8.77
CA MET A 658 -12.81 22.57 8.62
C MET A 658 -12.49 23.03 7.19
N ASN A 659 -11.43 22.49 6.57
CA ASN A 659 -11.06 22.81 5.19
C ASN A 659 -12.13 22.35 4.20
N GLU A 660 -12.73 21.21 4.43
CA GLU A 660 -13.85 20.72 3.63
C GLU A 660 -15.09 21.62 3.77
N SER A 661 -15.42 22.05 4.99
CA SER A 661 -16.50 23.01 5.24
C SER A 661 -16.27 24.32 4.51
N LEU A 662 -15.02 24.80 4.46
CA LEU A 662 -14.62 25.99 3.71
C LEU A 662 -14.75 25.78 2.19
N GLY A 663 -14.38 24.61 1.69
CA GLY A 663 -14.56 24.23 0.28
C GLY A 663 -16.04 24.31 -0.13
N TYR A 664 -16.93 23.68 0.63
CA TYR A 664 -18.38 23.76 0.39
C TYR A 664 -18.91 25.21 0.50
N ALA A 665 -18.49 25.94 1.51
CA ALA A 665 -18.95 27.33 1.68
C ALA A 665 -18.53 28.21 0.49
N THR A 666 -17.34 27.99 -0.07
CA THR A 666 -16.84 28.67 -1.27
C THR A 666 -17.63 28.27 -2.52
N GLU A 667 -17.91 26.99 -2.72
CA GLU A 667 -18.68 26.47 -3.86
C GLU A 667 -20.10 27.06 -3.92
N PHE A 668 -20.72 27.25 -2.76
CA PHE A 668 -22.09 27.78 -2.65
C PHE A 668 -22.16 29.30 -2.37
N ASP A 669 -21.05 30.05 -2.51
CA ASP A 669 -20.95 31.48 -2.32
C ASP A 669 -21.45 31.93 -0.92
N VAL A 670 -21.12 31.17 0.12
CA VAL A 670 -21.45 31.50 1.52
C VAL A 670 -20.40 32.45 2.08
N ASP A 671 -20.84 33.41 2.90
CA ASP A 671 -19.94 34.36 3.58
C ASP A 671 -19.08 33.65 4.64
N LEU A 672 -17.78 33.49 4.36
CA LEU A 672 -16.81 32.82 5.22
C LEU A 672 -16.46 33.64 6.48
N SER A 673 -16.80 34.93 6.55
CA SER A 673 -16.33 35.84 7.61
C SER A 673 -16.81 35.46 9.02
N ASN A 674 -17.86 34.66 9.11
CA ASN A 674 -18.47 34.24 10.38
C ASN A 674 -18.62 32.72 10.55
N LEU A 675 -18.02 31.91 9.66
CA LEU A 675 -18.14 30.47 9.71
C LEU A 675 -17.48 29.88 10.97
N PHE A 676 -16.34 30.44 11.36
CA PHE A 676 -15.63 30.06 12.56
C PHE A 676 -15.60 31.15 13.62
N SER A 677 -15.79 30.77 14.87
CA SER A 677 -15.67 31.66 16.01
C SER A 677 -14.24 32.17 16.21
N SER A 678 -14.07 33.29 16.87
CA SER A 678 -12.73 33.81 17.20
C SER A 678 -11.93 32.87 18.12
N GLU A 679 -12.59 32.03 18.91
CA GLU A 679 -11.97 31.02 19.74
C GLU A 679 -11.38 29.92 18.87
N VAL A 680 -12.17 29.34 17.94
CA VAL A 680 -11.73 28.31 16.99
C VAL A 680 -10.57 28.82 16.13
N LEU A 681 -10.69 30.01 15.55
CA LEU A 681 -9.59 30.59 14.78
C LEU A 681 -8.34 30.83 15.62
N GLY A 682 -8.48 31.21 16.89
CA GLY A 682 -7.35 31.31 17.82
C GLY A 682 -6.65 29.99 18.07
N LEU A 683 -7.38 28.89 18.14
CA LEU A 683 -6.82 27.54 18.24
C LEU A 683 -6.07 27.14 16.95
N VAL A 684 -6.68 27.34 15.78
CA VAL A 684 -6.03 27.08 14.47
C VAL A 684 -4.71 27.86 14.35
N GLN A 685 -4.70 29.17 14.70
CA GLN A 685 -3.48 29.98 14.71
C GLN A 685 -2.40 29.44 15.66
N LYS A 686 -2.80 28.90 16.80
CA LYS A 686 -1.88 28.25 17.75
C LYS A 686 -1.30 26.97 17.13
N LEU A 687 -2.14 26.11 16.56
CA LEU A 687 -1.71 24.86 15.92
C LEU A 687 -0.77 25.15 14.75
N ALA A 688 -1.11 26.07 13.86
CA ALA A 688 -0.26 26.49 12.72
C ALA A 688 1.15 26.96 13.11
N THR A 689 1.39 27.31 14.37
CA THR A 689 2.66 27.91 14.81
C THR A 689 3.42 27.09 15.83
N SER A 690 2.80 26.12 16.50
CA SER A 690 3.36 25.46 17.69
C SER A 690 2.90 24.03 17.93
N ASP A 691 2.13 23.42 17.03
CA ASP A 691 1.87 22.00 17.14
C ASP A 691 3.16 21.19 17.02
N SER A 692 3.25 20.09 17.73
CA SER A 692 4.41 19.19 17.66
C SER A 692 4.45 18.37 16.37
N ASN A 693 3.32 18.22 15.68
CA ASN A 693 3.18 17.48 14.43
C ASN A 693 3.11 18.46 13.26
N TYR A 694 3.96 18.27 12.25
CA TYR A 694 4.04 19.18 11.11
C TYR A 694 2.86 19.06 10.15
N ALA A 695 2.21 17.90 10.02
CA ALA A 695 1.00 17.75 9.23
C ALA A 695 -0.14 18.60 9.82
N VAL A 696 -0.29 18.62 11.15
CA VAL A 696 -1.24 19.51 11.85
C VAL A 696 -0.92 20.99 11.60
N GLN A 697 0.38 21.36 11.61
CA GLN A 697 0.77 22.74 11.30
C GLN A 697 0.41 23.13 9.87
N ALA A 698 0.70 22.26 8.90
CA ALA A 698 0.42 22.49 7.48
C ALA A 698 -1.08 22.60 7.22
N GLU A 699 -1.89 21.70 7.77
CA GLU A 699 -3.33 21.70 7.59
C GLU A 699 -3.99 22.93 8.23
N ALA A 700 -3.48 23.36 9.39
CA ALA A 700 -3.92 24.59 10.03
C ALA A 700 -3.59 25.84 9.18
N LEU A 701 -2.47 25.86 8.43
CA LEU A 701 -2.17 26.94 7.50
C LEU A 701 -3.17 26.97 6.34
N LYS A 702 -3.60 25.83 5.79
CA LYS A 702 -4.65 25.74 4.75
C LYS A 702 -5.96 26.39 5.21
N VAL A 703 -6.40 26.07 6.45
CA VAL A 703 -7.58 26.72 7.04
C VAL A 703 -7.42 28.25 7.09
N LEU A 704 -6.24 28.73 7.53
CA LEU A 704 -5.99 30.17 7.62
C LEU A 704 -5.95 30.85 6.24
N VAL A 705 -5.47 30.17 5.20
CA VAL A 705 -5.52 30.65 3.80
C VAL A 705 -6.97 30.79 3.35
N ALA A 706 -7.75 29.75 3.50
CA ALA A 706 -9.12 29.70 3.03
C ALA A 706 -10.04 30.70 3.73
N VAL A 707 -9.80 30.98 5.00
CA VAL A 707 -10.58 32.01 5.75
C VAL A 707 -10.24 33.41 5.31
N ASP A 708 -9.01 33.83 5.36
CA ASP A 708 -8.48 35.12 4.89
C ASP A 708 -6.95 35.13 4.86
N ALA A 709 -6.39 34.84 3.70
CA ALA A 709 -4.94 34.80 3.52
C ALA A 709 -4.25 36.12 3.91
N ASN A 710 -4.84 37.27 3.58
CA ASN A 710 -4.24 38.56 3.87
C ASN A 710 -4.21 38.88 5.37
N ALA A 711 -5.27 38.56 6.10
CA ALA A 711 -5.33 38.76 7.55
C ALA A 711 -4.30 37.88 8.28
N HIS A 712 -3.98 36.71 7.74
CA HIS A 712 -3.09 35.72 8.35
C HIS A 712 -1.65 35.72 7.80
N ARG A 713 -1.29 36.68 6.92
CA ARG A 713 0.04 36.81 6.28
C ARG A 713 1.24 36.58 7.22
N ALA A 714 1.12 37.03 8.49
CA ALA A 714 2.22 36.90 9.46
C ALA A 714 2.56 35.44 9.80
N PHE A 715 1.56 34.55 9.80
CA PHE A 715 1.73 33.13 10.04
C PHE A 715 2.49 32.49 8.88
N PHE A 716 2.11 32.75 7.64
CA PHE A 716 2.78 32.24 6.45
C PHE A 716 4.21 32.75 6.36
N THR A 717 4.46 34.04 6.63
CA THR A 717 5.80 34.60 6.65
C THR A 717 6.72 33.87 7.66
N LYS A 718 6.18 33.48 8.83
CA LYS A 718 6.93 32.68 9.82
C LYS A 718 7.15 31.25 9.33
N ALA A 719 6.13 30.62 8.76
CA ALA A 719 6.14 29.24 8.31
C ALA A 719 7.11 28.99 7.12
N LEU A 720 7.42 30.00 6.29
CA LEU A 720 8.46 29.94 5.27
C LEU A 720 9.86 29.55 5.80
N SER A 721 10.08 29.63 7.11
CA SER A 721 11.34 29.22 7.77
C SER A 721 11.22 27.88 8.49
N SER A 722 10.15 27.14 8.30
CA SER A 722 9.97 25.82 8.89
C SER A 722 11.03 24.83 8.37
N PRO A 723 11.52 23.92 9.21
CA PRO A 723 12.33 22.81 8.71
C PRO A 723 11.51 21.79 7.91
N SER A 724 10.18 21.69 8.14
CA SER A 724 9.27 20.80 7.43
C SER A 724 9.04 21.24 6.01
N ILE A 725 9.00 20.32 5.06
CA ILE A 725 8.66 20.56 3.66
C ILE A 725 7.18 20.93 3.55
N ALA A 726 6.29 20.15 4.17
CA ALA A 726 4.85 20.36 4.11
C ALA A 726 4.47 21.77 4.59
N VAL A 727 4.98 22.18 5.75
CA VAL A 727 4.70 23.51 6.30
C VAL A 727 5.28 24.62 5.43
N THR A 728 6.46 24.42 4.85
CA THR A 728 7.09 25.42 3.97
C THR A 728 6.34 25.53 2.66
N ALA A 729 5.93 24.43 2.05
CA ALA A 729 5.19 24.37 0.81
C ALA A 729 3.83 25.10 0.94
N GLU A 730 3.06 24.82 1.98
CA GLU A 730 1.80 25.51 2.28
C GLU A 730 2.00 27.02 2.48
N ALA A 731 3.05 27.39 3.20
CA ALA A 731 3.38 28.81 3.39
C ALA A 731 3.78 29.51 2.08
N MET A 732 4.46 28.81 1.16
CA MET A 732 4.84 29.33 -0.15
C MET A 732 3.60 29.55 -1.02
N MET A 733 2.69 28.59 -1.08
CA MET A 733 1.43 28.71 -1.83
C MET A 733 0.56 29.82 -1.27
N ALA A 734 0.38 29.88 0.05
CA ALA A 734 -0.33 30.98 0.72
C ALA A 734 0.27 32.37 0.42
N MET A 735 1.60 32.45 0.39
CA MET A 735 2.27 33.71 0.04
C MET A 735 2.12 34.07 -1.44
N ALA A 736 2.03 33.09 -2.35
CA ALA A 736 1.79 33.34 -3.76
C ALA A 736 0.40 33.99 -3.99
N ASP A 737 -0.60 33.52 -3.28
CA ASP A 737 -1.95 34.13 -3.32
C ASP A 737 -2.00 35.55 -2.81
N ILE A 738 -1.12 35.92 -1.86
CA ILE A 738 -1.07 37.25 -1.26
C ILE A 738 -0.13 38.19 -2.02
N ASP A 739 1.03 37.71 -2.43
CA ASP A 739 2.15 38.49 -2.95
C ASP A 739 3.12 37.57 -3.69
N LEU A 740 2.80 37.28 -4.94
CA LEU A 740 3.53 36.34 -5.77
C LEU A 740 5.04 36.67 -5.89
N ASP A 741 5.36 37.97 -5.96
CA ASP A 741 6.76 38.44 -6.05
C ASP A 741 7.60 38.02 -4.83
N LYS A 742 6.95 37.79 -3.69
CA LYS A 742 7.62 37.30 -2.48
C LYS A 742 7.70 35.78 -2.45
N ALA A 743 6.79 35.05 -3.07
CA ALA A 743 6.83 33.60 -3.14
C ALA A 743 7.85 33.09 -4.16
N LEU A 744 7.98 33.76 -5.30
CA LEU A 744 8.90 33.36 -6.39
C LEU A 744 10.33 33.06 -5.95
N PRO A 745 11.02 33.85 -5.10
CA PRO A 745 12.38 33.52 -4.68
C PRO A 745 12.49 32.21 -3.87
N TYR A 746 11.42 31.80 -3.19
CA TYR A 746 11.42 30.52 -2.48
C TYR A 746 11.20 29.37 -3.46
N ALA A 747 10.31 29.49 -4.43
CA ALA A 747 10.14 28.51 -5.50
C ALA A 747 11.40 28.34 -6.33
N GLU A 748 12.10 29.44 -6.69
CA GLU A 748 13.37 29.41 -7.41
C GLU A 748 14.51 28.72 -6.59
N LYS A 749 14.46 28.80 -5.26
CA LYS A 749 15.41 28.11 -4.38
C LYS A 749 15.15 26.59 -4.34
N GLU A 750 13.89 26.20 -4.32
CA GLU A 750 13.47 24.79 -4.17
C GLU A 750 13.20 24.10 -5.55
N GLN A 751 13.52 24.76 -6.66
CA GLN A 751 13.17 24.31 -8.03
C GLN A 751 13.76 22.95 -8.45
N ASN A 752 14.78 22.45 -7.76
CA ASN A 752 15.40 21.16 -8.05
C ASN A 752 14.89 20.06 -7.10
N THR A 753 13.76 20.28 -6.45
CA THR A 753 13.16 19.29 -5.54
C THR A 753 12.68 18.06 -6.29
N THR A 754 12.82 16.88 -5.67
CA THR A 754 12.17 15.63 -6.09
C THR A 754 10.98 15.29 -5.19
N ASN A 755 10.80 16.05 -4.10
CA ASN A 755 9.71 15.86 -3.15
C ASN A 755 8.38 16.37 -3.74
N TYR A 756 7.37 15.53 -3.77
CA TYR A 756 6.06 15.82 -4.39
C TYR A 756 5.36 17.04 -3.83
N THR A 757 5.34 17.20 -2.51
CA THR A 757 4.67 18.33 -1.84
C THR A 757 5.34 19.66 -2.21
N MET A 758 6.66 19.67 -2.28
CA MET A 758 7.40 20.87 -2.67
C MET A 758 7.30 21.11 -4.19
N LEU A 759 7.28 20.06 -5.01
CA LEU A 759 7.06 20.16 -6.46
C LEU A 759 5.69 20.79 -6.78
N ASP A 760 4.64 20.38 -6.03
CA ASP A 760 3.31 20.97 -6.12
C ASP A 760 3.33 22.46 -5.83
N ALA A 761 4.00 22.89 -4.77
CA ALA A 761 4.14 24.30 -4.42
C ALA A 761 4.93 25.10 -5.46
N VAL A 762 6.06 24.57 -5.94
CA VAL A 762 6.88 25.22 -6.98
C VAL A 762 6.09 25.34 -8.29
N GLY A 763 5.44 24.27 -8.71
CA GLY A 763 4.61 24.20 -9.91
C GLY A 763 3.45 25.19 -9.86
N THR A 764 2.73 25.23 -8.74
CA THR A 764 1.65 26.19 -8.48
C THR A 764 2.13 27.65 -8.63
N ILE A 765 3.24 27.99 -7.98
CA ILE A 765 3.79 29.36 -7.99
C ILE A 765 4.26 29.75 -9.40
N TYR A 766 4.93 28.86 -10.11
CA TYR A 766 5.38 29.12 -11.47
C TYR A 766 4.19 29.26 -12.45
N ALA A 767 3.16 28.44 -12.31
CA ALA A 767 1.95 28.55 -13.10
C ALA A 767 1.22 29.88 -12.84
N GLN A 768 1.09 30.30 -11.57
CA GLN A 768 0.47 31.57 -11.20
C GLN A 768 1.26 32.80 -11.72
N SER A 769 2.57 32.66 -11.91
CA SER A 769 3.42 33.77 -12.36
C SER A 769 3.07 34.29 -13.75
N ARG A 770 2.52 33.42 -14.60
CA ARG A 770 2.26 33.71 -16.02
C ARG A 770 3.50 34.25 -16.75
N ASP A 771 4.68 33.83 -16.35
CA ASP A 771 5.95 34.26 -16.92
C ASP A 771 6.53 33.13 -17.78
N ALA A 772 6.69 33.40 -19.08
CA ALA A 772 7.18 32.44 -20.07
C ALA A 772 8.60 31.93 -19.76
N LYS A 773 9.37 32.60 -18.89
CA LYS A 773 10.72 32.14 -18.49
C LYS A 773 10.70 30.76 -17.78
N TYR A 774 9.57 30.37 -17.17
CA TYR A 774 9.45 29.10 -16.48
C TYR A 774 9.03 27.93 -17.39
N GLN A 775 8.80 28.17 -18.70
CA GLN A 775 8.58 27.08 -19.67
C GLN A 775 9.79 26.13 -19.70
N ASP A 776 11.02 26.69 -19.72
CA ASP A 776 12.25 25.89 -19.75
C ASP A 776 12.37 24.99 -18.53
N TYR A 777 11.87 25.41 -17.36
CA TYR A 777 11.83 24.59 -16.15
C TYR A 777 10.94 23.35 -16.34
N PHE A 778 9.69 23.55 -16.78
CA PHE A 778 8.76 22.45 -16.96
C PHE A 778 9.19 21.51 -18.08
N GLU A 779 9.62 22.06 -19.24
CA GLU A 779 10.09 21.26 -20.36
C GLU A 779 11.32 20.41 -19.99
N HIS A 780 12.24 20.99 -19.22
CA HIS A 780 13.40 20.25 -18.72
C HIS A 780 12.99 19.17 -17.71
N TYR A 781 12.08 19.49 -16.79
CA TYR A 781 11.63 18.56 -15.77
C TYR A 781 10.87 17.37 -16.38
N VAL A 782 9.98 17.61 -17.32
CA VAL A 782 9.21 16.58 -18.03
C VAL A 782 10.09 15.74 -18.95
N SER A 783 11.11 16.35 -19.59
CA SER A 783 12.05 15.62 -20.46
C SER A 783 13.14 14.87 -19.68
N GLY A 784 13.25 15.12 -18.39
CA GLY A 784 14.12 14.34 -17.49
C GLY A 784 13.49 13.00 -17.16
N GLU A 785 14.32 12.03 -16.80
CA GLU A 785 13.83 10.76 -16.30
C GLU A 785 13.39 10.90 -14.84
N ASN A 786 12.27 11.56 -14.65
CA ASN A 786 11.58 11.64 -13.37
C ASN A 786 10.51 10.54 -13.33
N GLY A 787 10.11 10.10 -12.15
CA GLY A 787 9.03 9.14 -12.00
C GLY A 787 7.72 9.63 -12.65
N GLU A 788 6.82 8.74 -12.95
CA GLU A 788 5.55 9.04 -13.64
C GLU A 788 4.74 10.13 -12.94
N TYR A 789 4.66 10.10 -11.62
CA TYR A 789 3.96 11.10 -10.81
C TYR A 789 4.59 12.49 -10.89
N GLN A 790 5.93 12.59 -10.79
CA GLN A 790 6.60 13.88 -10.94
C GLN A 790 6.35 14.47 -12.32
N THR A 791 6.39 13.64 -13.36
CA THR A 791 6.09 14.03 -14.74
C THR A 791 4.65 14.49 -14.88
N TYR A 792 3.69 13.77 -14.26
CA TYR A 792 2.28 14.17 -14.23
C TYR A 792 2.10 15.57 -13.61
N TYR A 793 2.65 15.82 -12.43
CA TYR A 793 2.55 17.12 -11.76
C TYR A 793 3.22 18.25 -12.58
N ALA A 794 4.40 17.98 -13.14
CA ALA A 794 5.09 18.94 -13.98
C ALA A 794 4.25 19.32 -15.22
N MET A 795 3.67 18.34 -15.91
CA MET A 795 2.77 18.55 -17.07
C MET A 795 1.49 19.27 -16.68
N TYR A 796 0.91 18.91 -15.53
CA TYR A 796 -0.28 19.57 -15.01
C TYR A 796 -0.04 21.05 -14.78
N TYR A 797 1.05 21.45 -14.10
CA TYR A 797 1.35 22.85 -13.85
C TYR A 797 1.89 23.56 -15.10
N TYR A 798 2.57 22.84 -15.99
CA TYR A 798 2.95 23.40 -17.28
C TYR A 798 1.73 23.82 -18.10
N SER A 799 0.72 22.98 -18.18
CA SER A 799 -0.54 23.31 -18.87
C SER A 799 -1.24 24.54 -18.26
N LYS A 800 -1.24 24.67 -16.94
CA LYS A 800 -1.75 25.86 -16.24
C LYS A 800 -0.92 27.11 -16.54
N LEU A 801 0.40 27.01 -16.57
CA LEU A 801 1.26 28.12 -16.97
C LEU A 801 0.92 28.57 -18.41
N LEU A 802 0.88 27.63 -19.37
CA LEU A 802 0.58 27.91 -20.77
C LEU A 802 -0.76 28.62 -20.94
N ALA A 803 -1.79 28.16 -20.24
CA ALA A 803 -3.09 28.81 -20.24
C ALA A 803 -3.03 30.31 -19.81
N GLY A 804 -2.01 30.69 -19.05
CA GLY A 804 -1.77 32.07 -18.63
C GLY A 804 -0.93 32.93 -19.58
N LEU A 805 -0.28 32.32 -20.60
CA LEU A 805 0.69 32.99 -21.45
C LEU A 805 0.10 33.58 -22.75
N ASP A 806 0.96 34.20 -23.56
CA ASP A 806 0.62 34.71 -24.88
C ASP A 806 0.66 33.57 -25.95
N ARG A 807 0.21 33.92 -27.17
CA ARG A 807 0.10 33.00 -28.30
C ARG A 807 1.43 32.28 -28.60
N GLU A 808 2.55 33.02 -28.63
CA GLU A 808 3.85 32.45 -29.02
C GLU A 808 4.32 31.38 -28.00
N ALA A 809 4.17 31.68 -26.72
CA ALA A 809 4.49 30.77 -25.63
C ALA A 809 3.58 29.53 -25.59
N VAL A 810 2.27 29.72 -25.83
CA VAL A 810 1.33 28.59 -25.92
C VAL A 810 1.67 27.67 -27.08
N MET A 811 1.94 28.23 -28.27
CA MET A 811 2.30 27.41 -29.44
C MET A 811 3.61 26.62 -29.21
N ARG A 812 4.62 27.23 -28.57
CA ARG A 812 5.83 26.52 -28.13
C ARG A 812 5.52 25.34 -27.21
N GLY A 813 4.64 25.55 -26.23
CA GLY A 813 4.24 24.48 -25.31
C GLY A 813 3.52 23.35 -26.03
N LEU A 814 2.67 23.65 -27.00
CA LEU A 814 2.01 22.61 -27.81
C LEU A 814 3.00 21.83 -28.69
N ASP A 815 4.03 22.50 -29.22
CA ASP A 815 5.11 21.81 -29.94
C ASP A 815 5.89 20.88 -29.02
N PHE A 816 6.05 21.22 -27.74
CA PHE A 816 6.65 20.36 -26.74
C PHE A 816 5.74 19.18 -26.39
N PHE A 817 4.42 19.38 -26.22
CA PHE A 817 3.49 18.27 -26.01
C PHE A 817 3.49 17.28 -27.19
N GLU A 818 3.51 17.79 -28.43
CA GLU A 818 3.64 16.91 -29.61
C GLU A 818 4.95 16.13 -29.63
N TYR A 819 6.08 16.79 -29.32
CA TYR A 819 7.37 16.10 -29.20
C TYR A 819 7.30 14.99 -28.14
N TYR A 820 6.72 15.27 -26.98
CA TYR A 820 6.61 14.34 -25.88
C TYR A 820 5.73 13.13 -26.26
N LEU A 821 4.56 13.34 -26.86
CA LEU A 821 3.68 12.26 -27.34
C LEU A 821 4.37 11.34 -28.37
N ASN A 822 5.23 11.89 -29.23
CA ASN A 822 5.92 11.11 -30.24
C ASN A 822 7.14 10.33 -29.73
N ASN A 823 7.62 10.62 -28.51
CA ASN A 823 8.85 10.04 -27.95
C ASN A 823 8.62 9.33 -26.61
N ALA A 824 7.43 9.42 -26.04
CA ALA A 824 7.08 8.78 -24.80
C ALA A 824 6.66 7.32 -25.03
N ASN A 825 7.05 6.45 -24.11
CA ASN A 825 6.61 5.06 -24.11
C ASN A 825 5.60 4.88 -22.95
N GLY A 826 4.39 4.44 -23.32
CA GLY A 826 3.35 4.10 -22.35
C GLY A 826 2.05 4.92 -22.49
N GLU A 827 0.93 4.26 -22.27
CA GLU A 827 -0.42 4.84 -22.38
C GLU A 827 -0.67 5.94 -21.34
N TYR A 828 -0.18 5.76 -20.13
CA TYR A 828 -0.30 6.73 -19.04
C TYR A 828 0.31 8.09 -19.41
N VAL A 829 1.53 8.08 -19.92
CA VAL A 829 2.30 9.26 -20.28
C VAL A 829 1.61 10.03 -21.43
N SER A 830 1.08 9.31 -22.40
CA SER A 830 0.31 9.90 -23.50
C SER A 830 -0.98 10.57 -23.00
N ASN A 831 -1.71 9.92 -22.10
CA ASN A 831 -2.94 10.47 -21.52
C ASN A 831 -2.67 11.75 -20.71
N VAL A 832 -1.54 11.84 -20.00
CA VAL A 832 -1.13 13.05 -19.27
C VAL A 832 -0.90 14.23 -20.20
N ALA A 833 -0.24 14.02 -21.35
CA ALA A 833 0.00 15.06 -22.34
C ALA A 833 -1.29 15.50 -23.04
N LEU A 834 -2.16 14.56 -23.43
CA LEU A 834 -3.47 14.84 -24.02
C LEU A 834 -4.34 15.65 -23.06
N GLY A 835 -4.47 15.21 -21.80
CA GLY A 835 -5.18 15.95 -20.74
C GLY A 835 -4.56 17.32 -20.43
N GLY A 836 -3.24 17.48 -20.63
CA GLY A 836 -2.54 18.75 -20.55
C GLY A 836 -3.00 19.75 -21.61
N MET A 837 -3.13 19.31 -22.84
CA MET A 837 -3.62 20.14 -23.94
C MET A 837 -5.08 20.59 -23.73
N ASP A 838 -5.94 19.69 -23.25
CA ASP A 838 -7.33 20.04 -22.91
C ASP A 838 -7.40 21.10 -21.79
N ARG A 839 -6.54 21.01 -20.78
CA ARG A 839 -6.42 22.03 -19.72
C ARG A 839 -5.97 23.40 -20.26
N VAL A 840 -5.07 23.42 -21.24
CA VAL A 840 -4.68 24.68 -21.91
C VAL A 840 -5.90 25.32 -22.56
N VAL A 841 -6.70 24.59 -23.33
CA VAL A 841 -7.93 25.08 -23.96
C VAL A 841 -8.93 25.59 -22.93
N THR A 842 -9.15 24.82 -21.88
CA THR A 842 -10.06 25.19 -20.78
C THR A 842 -9.64 26.51 -20.15
N GLY A 843 -8.37 26.65 -19.75
CA GLY A 843 -7.89 27.88 -19.13
C GLY A 843 -7.90 29.10 -20.07
N LEU A 844 -7.64 28.93 -21.36
CA LEU A 844 -7.78 29.99 -22.35
C LEU A 844 -9.25 30.38 -22.53
N SER A 845 -10.18 29.43 -22.53
CA SER A 845 -11.63 29.66 -22.59
C SER A 845 -12.11 30.45 -21.39
N GLU A 846 -11.64 30.17 -20.20
CA GLU A 846 -11.94 30.93 -18.97
C GLU A 846 -11.44 32.36 -19.07
N ARG A 847 -10.24 32.60 -19.60
CA ARG A 847 -9.72 33.98 -19.85
C ARG A 847 -10.62 34.74 -20.80
N GLN A 848 -11.07 34.08 -21.88
CA GLN A 848 -11.98 34.67 -22.85
C GLN A 848 -13.35 34.98 -22.23
N ALA A 849 -13.89 34.10 -21.40
CA ALA A 849 -15.13 34.31 -20.66
C ALA A 849 -15.02 35.49 -19.67
N ASN A 850 -13.83 35.71 -19.11
CA ASN A 850 -13.51 36.84 -18.25
C ASN A 850 -13.22 38.14 -19.02
N GLY A 851 -13.42 38.13 -20.34
CA GLY A 851 -13.40 39.37 -21.20
C GLY A 851 -12.03 39.64 -21.84
N GLU A 852 -11.07 38.71 -21.77
CA GLU A 852 -9.80 38.83 -22.50
C GLU A 852 -10.01 38.54 -23.99
N LEU A 853 -9.46 39.35 -24.87
CA LEU A 853 -9.57 39.14 -26.31
C LEU A 853 -8.46 38.19 -26.79
N LEU A 854 -8.79 36.92 -27.00
CA LEU A 854 -7.88 35.86 -27.50
C LEU A 854 -8.27 35.49 -28.94
N ASP A 855 -8.03 36.42 -29.90
CA ASP A 855 -8.36 36.22 -31.33
C ASP A 855 -7.56 35.08 -32.00
N TRP A 856 -6.53 34.61 -31.35
CA TRP A 856 -5.67 33.50 -31.76
C TRP A 856 -6.10 32.11 -31.17
N MET A 857 -7.12 32.08 -30.32
CA MET A 857 -7.58 30.80 -29.73
C MET A 857 -7.97 29.72 -30.75
N PRO A 858 -8.65 30.08 -31.90
CA PRO A 858 -8.94 29.07 -32.94
C PRO A 858 -7.68 28.44 -33.55
N GLU A 859 -6.53 29.13 -33.52
CA GLU A 859 -5.26 28.57 -33.98
C GLU A 859 -4.72 27.52 -33.01
N VAL A 860 -4.90 27.72 -31.69
CA VAL A 860 -4.54 26.77 -30.66
C VAL A 860 -5.39 25.51 -30.77
N GLU A 861 -6.71 25.68 -30.87
CA GLU A 861 -7.65 24.57 -31.04
C GLU A 861 -7.32 23.74 -32.31
N ALA A 862 -7.07 24.41 -33.44
CA ALA A 862 -6.67 23.74 -34.67
C ALA A 862 -5.32 23.01 -34.55
N ARG A 863 -4.37 23.54 -33.77
CA ARG A 863 -3.07 22.91 -33.51
C ARG A 863 -3.25 21.64 -32.66
N ILE A 864 -4.04 21.69 -31.61
CA ILE A 864 -4.34 20.55 -30.75
C ILE A 864 -5.08 19.47 -31.55
N GLU A 865 -6.10 19.85 -32.36
CA GLU A 865 -6.78 18.92 -33.22
C GLU A 865 -5.81 18.23 -34.21
N ALA A 866 -4.83 18.95 -34.75
CA ALA A 866 -3.82 18.38 -35.65
C ALA A 866 -2.90 17.39 -34.89
N ILE A 867 -2.50 17.68 -33.65
CA ILE A 867 -1.70 16.79 -32.80
C ILE A 867 -2.49 15.51 -32.49
N ASN A 868 -3.73 15.65 -32.03
CA ASN A 868 -4.61 14.52 -31.71
C ASN A 868 -4.85 13.62 -32.94
N ASN A 869 -5.15 14.22 -34.12
CA ASN A 869 -5.36 13.46 -35.35
C ASN A 869 -4.08 12.74 -35.79
N ALA A 870 -2.90 13.32 -35.56
CA ALA A 870 -1.64 12.66 -35.87
C ALA A 870 -1.39 11.48 -34.92
N TYR A 871 -1.63 11.66 -33.64
CA TYR A 871 -1.44 10.62 -32.63
C TYR A 871 -2.41 9.44 -32.83
N PHE A 872 -3.71 9.68 -32.85
CA PHE A 872 -4.71 8.63 -33.02
C PHE A 872 -4.76 8.06 -34.46
N GLY A 873 -4.35 8.80 -35.50
CA GLY A 873 -4.24 8.30 -36.86
C GLY A 873 -3.11 7.29 -37.04
N PHE A 874 -2.09 7.31 -36.21
CA PHE A 874 -1.05 6.28 -36.18
C PHE A 874 -1.55 4.97 -35.52
N GLU A 875 -2.43 5.05 -34.53
CA GLU A 875 -3.00 3.83 -33.90
C GLU A 875 -3.91 3.04 -34.85
N GLU A 876 -4.63 3.69 -35.78
CA GLU A 876 -5.44 2.98 -36.78
C GLU A 876 -4.60 2.24 -37.83
N GLU A 877 -3.37 2.69 -38.14
CA GLU A 877 -2.47 2.01 -39.08
C GLU A 877 -1.78 0.76 -38.50
N TRP A 878 -1.70 0.61 -37.14
CA TRP A 878 -1.16 -0.59 -36.50
C TRP A 878 -2.23 -1.62 -36.13
N ALA A 879 -3.51 -1.23 -36.15
CA ALA A 879 -4.65 -2.13 -35.87
C ALA A 879 -5.17 -2.88 -37.15
N GLU A 880 -4.69 -2.57 -38.36
CA GLU A 880 -4.91 -3.31 -39.60
C GLU A 880 -3.69 -4.20 -39.96
#